data_79f400b4c6ed53c2c5e1f2b4508d035c
#
_entry.id   79f400b4c6ed53c2c5e1f2b4508d035c
#
_cell.length_a   1.000
_cell.length_b   1.000
_cell.length_c   1.000
_cell.angle_alpha   90.00
_cell.angle_beta   90.00
_cell.angle_gamma   90.00
#
_symmetry.space_group_name_H-M   'P 1'
#
loop_
_entity.id
_entity.type
_entity.pdbx_description
1 polymer ?
#
loop_
_entity_poly.entity_id
_entity_poly.type
_entity_poly.pdbx_seq_one_letter_code
_entity_poly.pdbx_strand_id
1 'polypeptide(L)'
;ADRRINPPNKEELVEKYGYNPYLLQAIQPMGGIKFSNDDYIRTGDGYVTCLYVYGYPKIVDRHWLNTLCNNRGTVTTIDVTTVDSYNVKKDLRKSIAEYRGRERTAKNTLDAMDAADKRDELSTLVRDVNYGEVIKRMTTRVFLADTNYENLMKTVRYYKKNVFEDNEYQVAINLNEMQYEWTSMFKSYSMQSADYYSRRTGKAIASSTLAGGDAFHFTSLNDEFGSDFGHTLSNGYDGRVLLDMFEAGQSRSSYNFLLVGLSGVGKSTLLKKIMVDRAARGDYLRVIDVAGDFTQVCHSLGGKVVYLDGSDGGRLNPLQINKADDTDAGSYDMNITKMANIYSFLAPEASDIEKRMFKNILHQLYKQFGITKDTPNLTELPAKAYPRMEDILPIIDWYLSQIQHGELQEGAMSKEEMQNEEMRTILLHIKLVIVDVIQSNANIFNSYSDIDNLIDTQVVVYNLKKLDKKNDNEVFKAQVFSALSLCWANAVKVGTITNKMVNSGQIDLIDAKHFLLLIDESHRTINRKNPQAVEQVLNYVRQGRKFYAGLGFASQDINDFIPAGVNADSQQMINTLFAQCQYKFLLKQDSKALPSIDSAFGGSLTQSELAMIPTLNRGEVILNISGDKNVAFKVEASDDELAVFGGGT
;
A
#
# COMPACT_ATOMS: atom_id res chain seq x y z
N ALA A 1 15.41 -49.62 27.18
CA ALA A 1 16.67 -48.86 27.35
C ALA A 1 16.82 -47.92 26.13
N ASP A 2 16.42 -46.69 26.31
CA ASP A 2 16.53 -45.62 25.32
C ASP A 2 18.02 -45.25 25.15
N ARG A 3 18.67 -45.79 24.15
CA ARG A 3 19.95 -45.27 23.69
C ARG A 3 19.66 -44.01 22.87
N ARG A 4 19.60 -42.87 23.51
CA ARG A 4 19.78 -41.60 22.87
C ARG A 4 21.21 -41.56 22.31
N ILE A 5 21.37 -41.90 21.04
CA ILE A 5 22.62 -41.71 20.32
C ILE A 5 22.74 -40.18 20.21
N ASN A 6 23.68 -39.58 20.93
CA ASN A 6 24.06 -38.21 20.70
C ASN A 6 24.45 -38.08 19.23
N PRO A 7 23.82 -37.21 18.46
CA PRO A 7 24.22 -37.02 17.07
C PRO A 7 25.69 -36.58 17.05
N PRO A 8 26.53 -37.21 16.20
CA PRO A 8 27.93 -36.82 16.09
C PRO A 8 28.01 -35.31 15.72
N ASN A 9 29.09 -34.68 16.17
CA ASN A 9 29.31 -33.25 15.93
C ASN A 9 29.22 -32.96 14.44
N LYS A 10 28.41 -31.98 14.07
CA LYS A 10 28.15 -31.57 12.67
C LYS A 10 29.46 -31.28 11.92
N GLU A 11 30.42 -30.66 12.58
CA GLU A 11 31.73 -30.30 12.02
C GLU A 11 32.57 -31.56 11.70
N GLU A 12 32.60 -32.55 12.59
CA GLU A 12 33.31 -33.84 12.39
C GLU A 12 32.72 -34.62 11.19
N LEU A 13 31.41 -34.54 10.97
CA LEU A 13 30.76 -35.20 9.85
C LEU A 13 31.07 -34.50 8.51
N VAL A 14 31.08 -33.17 8.50
CA VAL A 14 31.47 -32.41 7.30
C VAL A 14 32.92 -32.64 6.94
N GLU A 15 33.83 -32.67 7.93
CA GLU A 15 35.23 -32.97 7.73
C GLU A 15 35.46 -34.41 7.20
N LYS A 16 34.72 -35.39 7.75
CA LYS A 16 34.83 -36.80 7.33
C LYS A 16 34.27 -37.08 5.94
N TYR A 17 33.16 -36.47 5.57
CA TYR A 17 32.41 -36.80 4.34
C TYR A 17 32.49 -35.70 3.25
N GLY A 18 33.01 -34.52 3.55
CA GLY A 18 33.04 -33.38 2.66
C GLY A 18 31.67 -32.72 2.43
N TYR A 19 30.61 -33.20 3.12
CA TYR A 19 29.25 -32.66 3.06
C TYR A 19 28.50 -32.93 4.35
N ASN A 20 27.38 -32.25 4.59
CA ASN A 20 26.51 -32.48 5.73
C ASN A 20 25.53 -33.65 5.47
N PRO A 21 25.70 -34.86 6.05
CA PRO A 21 24.83 -36.01 5.79
C PRO A 21 23.39 -35.79 6.25
N TYR A 22 23.16 -34.97 7.29
CA TYR A 22 21.81 -34.68 7.78
C TYR A 22 21.06 -33.77 6.81
N LEU A 23 21.75 -32.80 6.21
CA LEU A 23 21.14 -31.98 5.15
C LEU A 23 20.79 -32.84 3.94
N LEU A 24 21.69 -33.71 3.52
CA LEU A 24 21.42 -34.65 2.43
C LEU A 24 20.22 -35.54 2.73
N GLN A 25 20.11 -36.08 3.94
CA GLN A 25 18.97 -36.89 4.37
C GLN A 25 17.65 -36.08 4.36
N ALA A 26 17.70 -34.80 4.75
CA ALA A 26 16.52 -33.93 4.78
C ALA A 26 15.98 -33.57 3.38
N ILE A 27 16.87 -33.48 2.39
CA ILE A 27 16.50 -33.13 1.00
C ILE A 27 16.28 -34.37 0.10
N GLN A 28 16.67 -35.56 0.55
CA GLN A 28 16.43 -36.78 -0.24
C GLN A 28 14.97 -37.23 -0.13
N PRO A 29 14.36 -37.67 -1.27
CA PRO A 29 13.03 -38.28 -1.23
C PRO A 29 13.03 -39.54 -0.37
N MET A 30 12.11 -39.63 0.56
CA MET A 30 11.94 -40.84 1.36
C MET A 30 11.47 -42.02 0.50
N GLY A 31 12.11 -43.18 0.59
CA GLY A 31 11.73 -44.38 -0.18
C GLY A 31 12.36 -44.51 -1.57
N GLY A 32 13.27 -43.60 -1.94
CA GLY A 32 14.04 -43.67 -3.19
C GLY A 32 13.25 -43.27 -4.44
N ILE A 33 13.87 -43.49 -5.60
CA ILE A 33 13.33 -43.14 -6.93
C ILE A 33 13.20 -44.39 -7.78
N LYS A 34 12.03 -44.57 -8.42
CA LYS A 34 11.73 -45.73 -9.28
C LYS A 34 11.29 -45.30 -10.68
N PHE A 35 11.97 -45.80 -11.71
CA PHE A 35 11.77 -45.48 -13.13
C PHE A 35 11.09 -46.59 -13.93
N SER A 36 10.27 -47.43 -13.31
CA SER A 36 9.67 -48.58 -13.96
C SER A 36 8.38 -48.29 -14.72
N ASN A 37 7.93 -47.06 -14.72
CA ASN A 37 6.68 -46.66 -15.38
C ASN A 37 6.98 -45.81 -16.63
N ASP A 38 6.05 -45.87 -17.59
CA ASP A 38 6.26 -45.29 -18.89
C ASP A 38 6.14 -43.78 -18.94
N ASP A 39 5.26 -43.21 -18.09
CA ASP A 39 4.82 -41.81 -18.13
C ASP A 39 5.07 -41.02 -16.83
N TYR A 40 5.55 -41.71 -15.79
CA TYR A 40 5.89 -41.03 -14.51
C TYR A 40 7.05 -41.72 -13.79
N ILE A 41 7.62 -40.97 -12.87
CA ILE A 41 8.65 -41.41 -11.91
C ILE A 41 7.97 -41.52 -10.55
N ARG A 42 8.18 -42.61 -9.85
CA ARG A 42 7.74 -42.74 -8.47
C ARG A 42 8.87 -42.30 -7.55
N THR A 43 8.68 -41.23 -6.81
CA THR A 43 9.50 -40.82 -5.67
C THR A 43 8.87 -41.40 -4.41
N GLY A 44 9.61 -41.47 -3.29
CA GLY A 44 9.16 -42.20 -2.10
C GLY A 44 7.71 -41.98 -1.69
N ASP A 45 7.28 -40.74 -1.65
CA ASP A 45 5.97 -40.26 -1.19
C ASP A 45 5.11 -39.63 -2.30
N GLY A 46 5.56 -39.66 -3.56
CA GLY A 46 4.83 -39.01 -4.64
C GLY A 46 5.18 -39.51 -6.04
N TYR A 47 4.66 -38.79 -7.01
CA TYR A 47 4.77 -39.06 -8.44
C TYR A 47 5.30 -37.81 -9.14
N VAL A 48 6.21 -37.99 -10.09
CA VAL A 48 6.77 -36.91 -10.90
C VAL A 48 6.65 -37.29 -12.39
N THR A 49 6.31 -36.34 -13.24
CA THR A 49 6.35 -36.51 -14.70
C THR A 49 7.07 -35.33 -15.35
N CYS A 50 7.46 -35.50 -16.61
CA CYS A 50 8.16 -34.51 -17.41
C CYS A 50 7.41 -34.20 -18.68
N LEU A 51 7.08 -32.93 -18.90
CA LEU A 51 6.62 -32.42 -20.19
C LEU A 51 7.82 -31.87 -20.96
N TYR A 52 8.15 -32.52 -22.06
CA TYR A 52 9.17 -32.05 -23.00
C TYR A 52 8.56 -31.05 -23.99
N VAL A 53 9.17 -29.88 -24.16
CA VAL A 53 8.72 -28.85 -25.11
C VAL A 53 9.37 -29.10 -26.47
N TYR A 54 8.58 -29.50 -27.47
CA TYR A 54 9.08 -29.77 -28.82
C TYR A 54 8.64 -28.73 -29.85
N GLY A 55 7.62 -27.91 -29.55
CA GLY A 55 7.16 -26.82 -30.40
C GLY A 55 7.08 -25.50 -29.62
N TYR A 56 7.46 -24.41 -30.28
CA TYR A 56 7.46 -23.06 -29.75
C TYR A 56 6.64 -22.13 -30.64
N PRO A 57 6.04 -21.04 -30.14
CA PRO A 57 5.34 -20.06 -30.95
C PRO A 57 6.20 -19.54 -32.10
N LYS A 58 5.57 -19.22 -33.23
CA LYS A 58 6.28 -18.65 -34.40
C LYS A 58 6.70 -17.19 -34.13
N ILE A 59 5.86 -16.44 -33.45
CA ILE A 59 6.11 -15.06 -33.04
C ILE A 59 6.14 -15.05 -31.54
N VAL A 60 7.16 -14.43 -30.93
CA VAL A 60 7.34 -14.33 -29.50
C VAL A 60 7.50 -12.87 -29.08
N ASP A 61 6.83 -12.52 -27.99
CA ASP A 61 6.96 -11.22 -27.34
C ASP A 61 8.11 -11.21 -26.33
N ARG A 62 8.31 -10.08 -25.66
CA ARG A 62 9.24 -10.01 -24.53
C ARG A 62 8.79 -10.94 -23.40
N HIS A 63 9.75 -11.53 -22.71
CA HIS A 63 9.52 -12.44 -21.57
C HIS A 63 8.76 -13.74 -21.91
N TRP A 64 8.80 -14.19 -23.17
CA TRP A 64 8.06 -15.35 -23.66
C TRP A 64 8.39 -16.66 -22.92
N LEU A 65 9.58 -16.78 -22.33
CA LEU A 65 9.94 -17.95 -21.51
C LEU A 65 9.17 -18.01 -20.19
N ASN A 66 8.58 -16.92 -19.73
CA ASN A 66 7.80 -16.92 -18.50
C ASN A 66 6.63 -17.89 -18.53
N THR A 67 5.98 -18.06 -19.69
CA THR A 67 4.91 -19.06 -19.87
C THR A 67 5.38 -20.48 -19.56
N LEU A 68 6.65 -20.81 -19.83
CA LEU A 68 7.23 -22.12 -19.52
C LEU A 68 7.78 -22.22 -18.10
N CYS A 69 8.31 -21.12 -17.56
CA CYS A 69 9.08 -21.11 -16.32
C CYS A 69 8.27 -20.70 -15.09
N ASN A 70 7.21 -19.91 -15.27
CA ASN A 70 6.45 -19.32 -14.16
C ASN A 70 5.14 -20.06 -13.89
N ASN A 71 5.22 -21.35 -13.62
CA ASN A 71 4.06 -22.19 -13.35
C ASN A 71 4.14 -22.73 -11.90
N ARG A 72 3.09 -22.53 -11.12
CA ARG A 72 3.06 -22.93 -9.72
C ARG A 72 3.20 -24.46 -9.59
N GLY A 73 4.11 -24.91 -8.73
CA GLY A 73 4.32 -26.32 -8.46
C GLY A 73 5.05 -27.06 -9.60
N THR A 74 5.74 -26.35 -10.48
CA THR A 74 6.58 -26.95 -11.53
C THR A 74 8.06 -26.62 -11.32
N VAL A 75 8.91 -27.45 -11.89
CA VAL A 75 10.34 -27.18 -12.05
C VAL A 75 10.66 -27.19 -13.54
N THR A 76 11.09 -26.07 -14.08
CA THR A 76 11.46 -25.96 -15.50
C THR A 76 12.97 -25.93 -15.66
N THR A 77 13.50 -26.76 -16.55
CA THR A 77 14.91 -26.73 -16.97
C THR A 77 15.01 -26.27 -18.41
N ILE A 78 15.95 -25.35 -18.64
CA ILE A 78 16.27 -24.86 -20.00
C ILE A 78 17.77 -25.10 -20.21
N ASP A 79 18.07 -26.08 -21.05
CA ASP A 79 19.44 -26.43 -21.41
C ASP A 79 19.80 -25.72 -22.71
N VAL A 80 20.86 -24.93 -22.68
CA VAL A 80 21.29 -24.10 -23.82
C VAL A 80 22.73 -24.39 -24.18
N THR A 81 22.99 -24.50 -25.49
CA THR A 81 24.36 -24.58 -26.02
C THR A 81 24.54 -23.65 -27.21
N THR A 82 25.77 -23.22 -27.44
CA THR A 82 26.13 -22.41 -28.62
C THR A 82 26.44 -23.35 -29.81
N VAL A 83 25.87 -23.06 -30.95
CA VAL A 83 26.19 -23.78 -32.19
C VAL A 83 27.32 -23.07 -32.92
N ASP A 84 28.27 -23.84 -33.43
CA ASP A 84 29.36 -23.27 -34.21
C ASP A 84 28.84 -22.53 -35.45
N SER A 85 29.26 -21.29 -35.62
CA SER A 85 28.75 -20.37 -36.64
C SER A 85 29.08 -20.84 -38.08
N TYR A 86 30.17 -21.58 -38.28
CA TYR A 86 30.50 -22.12 -39.57
C TYR A 86 29.48 -23.19 -39.99
N ASN A 87 29.15 -24.10 -39.10
CA ASN A 87 28.16 -25.16 -39.36
C ASN A 87 26.77 -24.56 -39.58
N VAL A 88 26.39 -23.54 -38.77
CA VAL A 88 25.11 -22.82 -38.96
C VAL A 88 25.03 -22.20 -40.37
N LYS A 89 26.05 -21.47 -40.81
CA LYS A 89 26.08 -20.85 -42.14
C LYS A 89 25.98 -21.86 -43.25
N LYS A 90 26.63 -23.02 -43.10
CA LYS A 90 26.60 -24.11 -44.08
C LYS A 90 25.18 -24.70 -44.16
N ASP A 91 24.55 -25.01 -43.05
CA ASP A 91 23.21 -25.58 -42.98
C ASP A 91 22.14 -24.63 -43.52
N LEU A 92 22.22 -23.34 -43.13
CA LEU A 92 21.30 -22.30 -43.60
C LEU A 92 21.39 -22.14 -45.14
N ARG A 93 22.60 -22.10 -45.70
CA ARG A 93 22.80 -22.02 -47.16
C ARG A 93 22.19 -23.22 -47.88
N LYS A 94 22.33 -24.42 -47.32
CA LYS A 94 21.74 -25.65 -47.86
C LYS A 94 20.20 -25.56 -47.82
N SER A 95 19.63 -25.14 -46.70
CA SER A 95 18.16 -24.98 -46.55
C SER A 95 17.61 -23.92 -47.50
N ILE A 96 18.29 -22.78 -47.68
CA ILE A 96 17.90 -21.76 -48.66
C ILE A 96 17.88 -22.30 -50.06
N ALA A 97 18.87 -23.10 -50.46
CA ALA A 97 18.92 -23.74 -51.78
C ALA A 97 17.76 -24.74 -51.97
N GLU A 98 17.44 -25.49 -50.92
CA GLU A 98 16.32 -26.43 -50.92
C GLU A 98 14.96 -25.72 -51.08
N TYR A 99 14.69 -24.68 -50.28
CA TYR A 99 13.44 -23.90 -50.40
C TYR A 99 13.33 -23.17 -51.73
N ARG A 100 14.43 -22.67 -52.30
CA ARG A 100 14.46 -22.14 -53.67
C ARG A 100 14.10 -23.21 -54.72
N GLY A 101 14.52 -24.46 -54.51
CA GLY A 101 14.11 -25.59 -55.32
C GLY A 101 12.61 -25.88 -55.21
N ARG A 102 12.08 -25.93 -53.97
CA ARG A 102 10.64 -26.17 -53.71
C ARG A 102 9.77 -25.08 -54.33
N GLU A 103 10.13 -23.81 -54.19
CA GLU A 103 9.44 -22.65 -54.78
C GLU A 103 9.29 -22.84 -56.31
N ARG A 104 10.35 -23.31 -56.99
CA ARG A 104 10.34 -23.52 -58.46
C ARG A 104 9.55 -24.75 -58.89
N THR A 105 9.41 -25.75 -58.04
CA THR A 105 8.76 -27.04 -58.37
C THR A 105 7.38 -27.17 -57.74
N ALA A 106 6.89 -26.17 -57.04
CA ALA A 106 5.58 -26.16 -56.41
C ALA A 106 4.46 -26.31 -57.46
N LYS A 107 3.49 -27.17 -57.16
CA LYS A 107 2.36 -27.44 -58.04
C LYS A 107 1.19 -26.45 -57.85
N ASN A 108 1.17 -25.74 -56.77
CA ASN A 108 0.16 -24.71 -56.49
C ASN A 108 0.82 -23.41 -55.95
N THR A 109 0.07 -22.33 -56.06
CA THR A 109 0.56 -20.99 -55.68
C THR A 109 0.82 -20.86 -54.18
N LEU A 110 0.04 -21.52 -53.31
CA LEU A 110 0.20 -21.45 -51.84
C LEU A 110 1.51 -22.12 -51.41
N ASP A 111 1.82 -23.31 -51.93
CA ASP A 111 3.08 -24.00 -51.63
C ASP A 111 4.31 -23.22 -52.14
N ALA A 112 4.16 -22.51 -53.27
CA ALA A 112 5.20 -21.63 -53.78
C ALA A 112 5.42 -20.41 -52.86
N MET A 113 4.35 -19.77 -52.37
CA MET A 113 4.41 -18.64 -51.44
C MET A 113 5.03 -19.07 -50.12
N ASP A 114 4.58 -20.17 -49.50
CA ASP A 114 5.15 -20.71 -48.27
C ASP A 114 6.66 -21.03 -48.42
N ALA A 115 7.07 -21.54 -49.53
CA ALA A 115 8.49 -21.82 -49.80
C ALA A 115 9.31 -20.53 -49.97
N ALA A 116 8.73 -19.48 -50.58
CA ALA A 116 9.35 -18.17 -50.74
C ALA A 116 9.50 -17.46 -49.38
N ASP A 117 8.46 -17.45 -48.58
CA ASP A 117 8.47 -16.85 -47.22
C ASP A 117 9.55 -17.52 -46.35
N LYS A 118 9.61 -18.83 -46.35
CA LYS A 118 10.65 -19.59 -45.62
C LYS A 118 12.06 -19.28 -46.11
N ARG A 119 12.25 -19.16 -47.43
CA ARG A 119 13.54 -18.75 -48.00
C ARG A 119 13.97 -17.37 -47.50
N ASP A 120 13.04 -16.42 -47.46
CA ASP A 120 13.31 -15.03 -47.11
C ASP A 120 13.60 -14.90 -45.61
N GLU A 121 12.86 -15.62 -44.73
CA GLU A 121 13.18 -15.77 -43.32
C GLU A 121 14.62 -16.28 -43.11
N LEU A 122 14.99 -17.37 -43.79
CA LEU A 122 16.32 -17.95 -43.67
C LEU A 122 17.41 -17.02 -44.21
N SER A 123 17.12 -16.27 -45.30
CA SER A 123 18.04 -15.28 -45.86
C SER A 123 18.31 -14.11 -44.89
N THR A 124 17.27 -13.68 -44.18
CA THR A 124 17.40 -12.69 -43.12
C THR A 124 18.25 -13.22 -41.98
N LEU A 125 18.00 -14.44 -41.52
CA LEU A 125 18.80 -15.07 -40.46
C LEU A 125 20.29 -15.22 -40.86
N VAL A 126 20.61 -15.55 -42.13
CA VAL A 126 22.00 -15.58 -42.63
C VAL A 126 22.64 -14.21 -42.55
N ARG A 127 21.88 -13.16 -42.86
CA ARG A 127 22.36 -11.78 -42.73
C ARG A 127 22.70 -11.47 -41.28
N ASP A 128 21.79 -11.76 -40.35
CA ASP A 128 21.99 -11.51 -38.95
C ASP A 128 23.21 -12.26 -38.37
N VAL A 129 23.36 -13.55 -38.74
CA VAL A 129 24.55 -14.35 -38.37
C VAL A 129 25.84 -13.76 -38.96
N ASN A 130 25.79 -13.12 -40.13
CA ASN A 130 26.96 -12.43 -40.70
C ASN A 130 27.28 -11.12 -39.96
N TYR A 131 26.28 -10.48 -39.36
CA TYR A 131 26.44 -9.28 -38.51
C TYR A 131 26.76 -9.61 -37.04
N GLY A 132 26.92 -10.90 -36.69
CA GLY A 132 27.38 -11.31 -35.36
C GLY A 132 26.32 -11.99 -34.48
N GLU A 133 25.10 -12.22 -35.00
CA GLU A 133 24.10 -13.00 -34.28
C GLU A 133 24.59 -14.45 -34.07
N VAL A 134 24.38 -14.96 -32.86
CA VAL A 134 24.80 -16.29 -32.42
C VAL A 134 23.60 -17.20 -32.32
N ILE A 135 23.67 -18.36 -32.96
CA ILE A 135 22.60 -19.37 -32.86
C ILE A 135 22.86 -20.26 -31.64
N LYS A 136 21.85 -20.39 -30.83
CA LYS A 136 21.78 -21.30 -29.69
C LYS A 136 20.92 -22.51 -30.02
N ARG A 137 21.18 -23.65 -29.39
CA ARG A 137 20.23 -24.77 -29.32
C ARG A 137 19.68 -24.83 -27.91
N MET A 138 18.38 -24.96 -27.79
CA MET A 138 17.66 -24.94 -26.53
C MET A 138 16.78 -26.19 -26.40
N THR A 139 16.81 -26.79 -25.20
CA THR A 139 15.91 -27.89 -24.84
C THR A 139 15.20 -27.47 -23.54
N THR A 140 13.88 -27.56 -23.54
CA THR A 140 13.09 -27.16 -22.34
C THR A 140 12.26 -28.34 -21.85
N ARG A 141 12.28 -28.54 -20.54
CA ARG A 141 11.52 -29.56 -19.83
C ARG A 141 10.78 -28.93 -18.65
N VAL A 142 9.55 -29.33 -18.44
CA VAL A 142 8.73 -28.91 -17.32
C VAL A 142 8.37 -30.13 -16.49
N PHE A 143 8.87 -30.19 -15.26
CA PHE A 143 8.59 -31.28 -14.31
C PHE A 143 7.42 -30.88 -13.41
N LEU A 144 6.49 -31.81 -13.22
CA LEU A 144 5.33 -31.68 -12.36
C LEU A 144 5.36 -32.80 -11.34
N ALA A 145 4.97 -32.51 -10.10
CA ALA A 145 4.94 -33.48 -9.00
C ALA A 145 3.62 -33.40 -8.22
N ASP A 146 3.13 -34.51 -7.72
CA ASP A 146 2.00 -34.61 -6.80
C ASP A 146 2.12 -35.88 -5.96
N THR A 147 1.53 -35.88 -4.78
CA THR A 147 1.43 -37.07 -3.90
C THR A 147 0.44 -38.10 -4.44
N ASN A 148 -0.48 -37.69 -5.32
CA ASN A 148 -1.49 -38.53 -5.94
C ASN A 148 -1.35 -38.52 -7.47
N TYR A 149 -1.28 -39.71 -8.08
CA TYR A 149 -1.12 -39.87 -9.51
C TYR A 149 -2.28 -39.27 -10.33
N GLU A 150 -3.53 -39.47 -9.88
CA GLU A 150 -4.68 -38.92 -10.62
C GLU A 150 -4.68 -37.39 -10.62
N ASN A 151 -4.30 -36.77 -9.50
CA ASN A 151 -4.15 -35.32 -9.39
C ASN A 151 -3.01 -34.82 -10.29
N LEU A 152 -1.87 -35.51 -10.28
CA LEU A 152 -0.76 -35.21 -11.19
C LEU A 152 -1.23 -35.18 -12.65
N MET A 153 -1.96 -36.20 -13.07
CA MET A 153 -2.45 -36.29 -14.47
C MET A 153 -3.56 -35.28 -14.80
N LYS A 154 -4.34 -34.83 -13.81
CA LYS A 154 -5.25 -33.69 -13.99
C LYS A 154 -4.47 -32.39 -14.18
N THR A 155 -3.46 -32.16 -13.38
CA THR A 155 -2.59 -30.99 -13.47
C THR A 155 -1.83 -30.96 -14.80
N VAL A 156 -1.29 -32.08 -15.24
CA VAL A 156 -0.63 -32.24 -16.56
C VAL A 156 -1.57 -31.86 -17.69
N ARG A 157 -2.81 -32.37 -17.68
CA ARG A 157 -3.82 -32.05 -18.71
C ARG A 157 -4.19 -30.56 -18.70
N TYR A 158 -4.30 -29.96 -17.50
CA TYR A 158 -4.58 -28.55 -17.35
C TYR A 158 -3.45 -27.68 -17.93
N TYR A 159 -2.19 -27.92 -17.54
CA TYR A 159 -1.06 -27.16 -18.06
C TYR A 159 -0.87 -27.36 -19.55
N LYS A 160 -0.97 -28.60 -20.02
CA LYS A 160 -0.84 -28.90 -21.45
C LYS A 160 -1.84 -28.10 -22.28
N LYS A 161 -3.12 -28.14 -21.93
CA LYS A 161 -4.19 -27.52 -22.71
C LYS A 161 -4.28 -26.02 -22.50
N ASN A 162 -4.45 -25.58 -21.23
CA ASN A 162 -4.86 -24.21 -20.90
C ASN A 162 -3.68 -23.26 -20.73
N VAL A 163 -2.45 -23.76 -20.60
CA VAL A 163 -1.27 -22.91 -20.45
C VAL A 163 -0.36 -23.01 -21.67
N PHE A 164 -0.02 -24.22 -22.10
CA PHE A 164 0.96 -24.36 -23.16
C PHE A 164 0.32 -24.32 -24.55
N GLU A 165 -0.70 -25.12 -24.84
CA GLU A 165 -1.35 -25.15 -26.16
C GLU A 165 -2.04 -23.82 -26.49
N ASP A 166 -2.71 -23.18 -25.52
CA ASP A 166 -3.34 -21.85 -25.68
C ASP A 166 -2.32 -20.75 -26.02
N ASN A 167 -1.05 -20.94 -25.64
CA ASN A 167 0.08 -20.04 -25.96
C ASN A 167 0.97 -20.61 -27.10
N GLU A 168 0.45 -21.49 -27.95
CA GLU A 168 1.12 -22.09 -29.11
C GLU A 168 2.35 -22.96 -28.80
N TYR A 169 2.58 -23.35 -27.53
CA TYR A 169 3.61 -24.33 -27.18
C TYR A 169 3.11 -25.76 -27.39
N GLN A 170 3.98 -26.61 -27.91
CA GLN A 170 3.67 -28.03 -28.05
C GLN A 170 4.51 -28.83 -27.05
N VAL A 171 3.83 -29.58 -26.19
CA VAL A 171 4.46 -30.35 -25.11
C VAL A 171 3.99 -31.81 -25.14
N ALA A 172 4.87 -32.73 -24.78
CA ALA A 172 4.54 -34.14 -24.68
C ALA A 172 5.29 -34.83 -23.54
N ILE A 173 4.69 -35.87 -22.96
CA ILE A 173 5.38 -36.83 -22.13
C ILE A 173 6.11 -37.81 -23.03
N ASN A 174 7.42 -37.97 -22.83
CA ASN A 174 8.22 -38.94 -23.58
C ASN A 174 8.12 -40.32 -22.90
N LEU A 175 7.30 -41.19 -23.45
CA LEU A 175 7.06 -42.50 -22.87
C LEU A 175 8.34 -43.33 -22.82
N ASN A 176 8.53 -44.09 -21.75
CA ASN A 176 9.70 -44.95 -21.48
C ASN A 176 11.04 -44.20 -21.36
N GLU A 177 11.03 -42.88 -21.26
CA GLU A 177 12.25 -42.06 -21.16
C GLU A 177 12.37 -41.30 -19.83
N MET A 178 11.54 -41.60 -18.85
CA MET A 178 11.48 -40.88 -17.58
C MET A 178 12.82 -40.84 -16.83
N GLN A 179 13.62 -41.91 -16.90
CA GLN A 179 14.96 -41.93 -16.30
C GLN A 179 15.91 -40.96 -17.01
N TYR A 180 15.83 -40.89 -18.34
CA TYR A 180 16.63 -39.95 -19.12
C TYR A 180 16.22 -38.50 -18.84
N GLU A 181 14.93 -38.20 -18.82
CA GLU A 181 14.42 -36.84 -18.53
C GLU A 181 14.82 -36.39 -17.14
N TRP A 182 14.70 -37.28 -16.15
CA TRP A 182 15.15 -36.97 -14.76
C TRP A 182 16.65 -36.73 -14.68
N THR A 183 17.47 -37.60 -15.27
CA THR A 183 18.93 -37.44 -15.20
C THR A 183 19.42 -36.24 -15.99
N SER A 184 18.69 -35.81 -17.00
CA SER A 184 18.97 -34.60 -17.78
C SER A 184 18.93 -33.34 -16.94
N MET A 185 18.15 -33.30 -15.85
CA MET A 185 18.09 -32.19 -14.91
C MET A 185 19.47 -31.85 -14.30
N PHE A 186 20.33 -32.85 -14.18
CA PHE A 186 21.65 -32.76 -13.54
C PHE A 186 22.81 -32.81 -14.52
N LYS A 187 22.55 -32.84 -15.82
CA LYS A 187 23.56 -32.93 -16.89
C LYS A 187 23.59 -31.68 -17.75
N SER A 188 24.77 -31.18 -18.07
CA SER A 188 24.92 -30.15 -19.08
C SER A 188 24.44 -30.61 -20.45
N TYR A 189 24.11 -29.69 -21.35
CA TYR A 189 23.68 -30.02 -22.71
C TYR A 189 24.69 -30.95 -23.43
N SER A 190 25.99 -30.72 -23.27
CA SER A 190 27.03 -31.55 -23.87
C SER A 190 27.04 -32.99 -23.34
N MET A 191 26.77 -33.18 -22.05
CA MET A 191 26.64 -34.49 -21.42
C MET A 191 25.38 -35.21 -21.88
N GLN A 192 24.26 -34.48 -22.00
CA GLN A 192 23.02 -35.04 -22.54
C GLN A 192 23.17 -35.47 -24.02
N SER A 193 23.89 -34.70 -24.82
CA SER A 193 24.12 -35.01 -26.24
C SER A 193 25.02 -36.22 -26.47
N ALA A 194 25.78 -36.66 -25.49
CA ALA A 194 26.59 -37.88 -25.52
C ALA A 194 25.78 -39.16 -25.19
N ASP A 195 24.58 -39.02 -24.62
CA ASP A 195 23.73 -40.15 -24.26
C ASP A 195 23.06 -40.76 -25.52
N TYR A 196 22.79 -42.07 -25.47
CA TYR A 196 22.19 -42.83 -26.57
C TYR A 196 20.84 -42.25 -27.06
N TYR A 197 20.08 -41.61 -26.17
CA TYR A 197 18.80 -40.99 -26.45
C TYR A 197 18.91 -39.56 -27.01
N SER A 198 20.12 -39.06 -27.29
CA SER A 198 20.42 -37.68 -27.68
C SER A 198 19.99 -37.30 -29.12
N ARG A 199 19.07 -38.05 -29.73
CA ARG A 199 18.52 -37.68 -31.05
C ARG A 199 17.73 -36.39 -31.07
N ARG A 200 17.38 -35.86 -29.88
CA ARG A 200 16.69 -34.59 -29.72
C ARG A 200 17.71 -33.46 -29.60
N THR A 201 17.94 -32.82 -30.72
CA THR A 201 18.94 -31.74 -30.79
C THR A 201 18.44 -30.39 -30.25
N GLY A 202 17.21 -30.34 -29.73
CA GLY A 202 16.60 -29.08 -29.27
C GLY A 202 16.23 -28.11 -30.41
N LYS A 203 15.62 -27.01 -30.07
CA LYS A 203 15.24 -25.94 -31.00
C LYS A 203 16.42 -25.01 -31.24
N ALA A 204 16.73 -24.73 -32.51
CA ALA A 204 17.66 -23.66 -32.86
C ALA A 204 16.97 -22.28 -32.71
N ILE A 205 17.60 -21.36 -32.06
CA ILE A 205 17.06 -20.03 -31.73
C ILE A 205 18.18 -18.99 -31.81
N ALA A 206 17.88 -17.77 -32.27
CA ALA A 206 18.80 -16.64 -32.19
C ALA A 206 19.06 -16.24 -30.74
N SER A 207 20.30 -15.85 -30.41
CA SER A 207 20.65 -15.45 -29.05
C SER A 207 19.88 -14.21 -28.59
N SER A 208 19.59 -13.28 -29.49
CA SER A 208 18.73 -12.12 -29.26
C SER A 208 17.32 -12.49 -28.85
N THR A 209 16.70 -13.47 -29.54
CA THR A 209 15.36 -13.99 -29.21
C THR A 209 15.36 -14.70 -27.86
N LEU A 210 16.41 -15.49 -27.58
CA LEU A 210 16.54 -16.17 -26.29
C LEU A 210 16.70 -15.15 -25.15
N ALA A 211 17.53 -14.12 -25.34
CA ALA A 211 17.69 -13.04 -24.37
C ALA A 211 16.40 -12.26 -24.11
N GLY A 212 15.60 -12.03 -25.17
CA GLY A 212 14.27 -11.42 -25.04
C GLY A 212 13.27 -12.27 -24.25
N GLY A 213 13.54 -13.57 -24.08
CA GLY A 213 12.73 -14.50 -23.29
C GLY A 213 12.79 -14.22 -21.80
N ASP A 214 13.93 -13.77 -21.29
CA ASP A 214 14.21 -13.39 -19.90
C ASP A 214 13.39 -14.20 -18.87
N ALA A 215 13.75 -15.49 -18.72
CA ALA A 215 13.03 -16.43 -17.86
C ALA A 215 13.03 -16.05 -16.37
N PHE A 216 13.88 -15.12 -15.98
CA PHE A 216 14.02 -14.65 -14.61
C PHE A 216 13.44 -13.25 -14.41
N HIS A 217 12.74 -12.73 -15.41
CA HIS A 217 12.10 -11.43 -15.29
C HIS A 217 10.97 -11.50 -14.26
N PHE A 218 11.07 -10.70 -13.24
CA PHE A 218 10.02 -10.46 -12.26
C PHE A 218 10.06 -9.02 -11.79
N THR A 219 8.89 -8.49 -11.51
CA THR A 219 8.78 -7.23 -10.80
C THR A 219 8.57 -7.51 -9.33
N SER A 220 9.25 -6.79 -8.47
CA SER A 220 9.08 -6.87 -7.02
C SER A 220 9.28 -5.50 -6.39
N LEU A 221 8.72 -5.32 -5.22
CA LEU A 221 9.10 -4.27 -4.28
C LEU A 221 9.74 -4.98 -3.09
N ASN A 222 10.94 -4.60 -2.73
CA ASN A 222 11.68 -5.29 -1.69
C ASN A 222 12.38 -4.27 -0.80
N ASP A 223 11.59 -3.63 0.08
CA ASP A 223 12.12 -2.74 1.10
C ASP A 223 12.83 -3.59 2.18
N GLU A 224 13.95 -3.13 2.70
CA GLU A 224 14.81 -3.90 3.62
C GLU A 224 14.04 -4.41 4.85
N PHE A 225 13.15 -3.57 5.39
CA PHE A 225 12.28 -3.90 6.52
C PHE A 225 10.81 -3.98 6.13
N GLY A 226 10.53 -4.23 4.84
CA GLY A 226 9.18 -4.30 4.30
C GLY A 226 8.38 -5.47 4.85
N SER A 227 7.12 -5.24 5.18
CA SER A 227 6.14 -6.30 5.45
C SER A 227 5.52 -6.78 4.16
N ASP A 228 5.08 -8.03 4.16
CA ASP A 228 4.49 -8.66 2.98
C ASP A 228 3.05 -8.20 2.75
N PHE A 229 2.87 -7.44 1.67
CA PHE A 229 1.56 -6.95 1.24
C PHE A 229 0.90 -7.84 0.17
N GLY A 230 1.66 -8.72 -0.50
CA GLY A 230 1.13 -9.60 -1.52
C GLY A 230 2.10 -9.86 -2.67
N HIS A 231 1.58 -10.11 -3.86
CA HIS A 231 2.36 -10.45 -5.04
C HIS A 231 2.04 -9.54 -6.23
N THR A 232 3.03 -9.27 -7.07
CA THR A 232 2.88 -8.40 -8.25
C THR A 232 1.93 -9.00 -9.30
N LEU A 233 1.21 -8.11 -9.99
CA LEU A 233 0.39 -8.46 -11.16
C LEU A 233 1.28 -8.41 -12.40
N SER A 234 2.04 -9.46 -12.65
CA SER A 234 2.83 -9.57 -13.87
C SER A 234 2.42 -10.82 -14.64
N ASN A 235 2.54 -10.78 -15.97
CA ASN A 235 2.38 -11.97 -16.82
C ASN A 235 3.60 -12.90 -16.70
N GLY A 236 4.35 -12.80 -15.63
CA GLY A 236 5.57 -13.50 -15.39
C GLY A 236 5.65 -14.07 -13.97
N TYR A 237 6.82 -14.01 -13.35
CA TYR A 237 6.98 -14.40 -11.95
C TYR A 237 6.28 -13.44 -11.01
N ASP A 238 5.48 -13.98 -10.12
CA ASP A 238 4.86 -13.23 -9.03
C ASP A 238 5.94 -12.83 -8.01
N GLY A 239 6.49 -11.63 -8.19
CA GLY A 239 7.39 -11.04 -7.22
C GLY A 239 6.63 -10.66 -5.96
N ARG A 240 7.26 -10.80 -4.78
CA ARG A 240 6.65 -10.34 -3.54
C ARG A 240 6.72 -8.82 -3.43
N VAL A 241 5.74 -8.26 -2.75
CA VAL A 241 5.68 -6.83 -2.42
C VAL A 241 5.94 -6.68 -0.94
N LEU A 242 7.21 -6.48 -0.60
CA LEU A 242 7.66 -6.16 0.75
C LEU A 242 7.75 -4.65 0.86
N LEU A 243 6.78 -4.05 1.55
CA LEU A 243 6.62 -2.59 1.64
C LEU A 243 6.82 -2.10 3.07
N ASP A 244 7.68 -1.11 3.25
CA ASP A 244 7.75 -0.28 4.45
C ASP A 244 7.40 1.17 4.10
N MET A 245 6.25 1.65 4.58
CA MET A 245 5.80 3.02 4.36
C MET A 245 6.57 4.06 5.19
N PHE A 246 7.37 3.62 6.15
CA PHE A 246 8.23 4.48 6.97
C PHE A 246 9.70 4.39 6.58
N GLU A 247 10.02 3.69 5.49
CA GLU A 247 11.37 3.70 4.94
C GLU A 247 11.78 5.12 4.55
N ALA A 248 12.88 5.57 5.13
CA ALA A 248 13.47 6.88 4.86
C ALA A 248 14.69 6.72 3.95
N GLY A 249 14.55 7.07 2.68
CA GLY A 249 15.61 6.98 1.67
C GLY A 249 15.78 8.27 0.88
N GLN A 250 16.71 8.26 -0.09
CA GLN A 250 16.94 9.40 -0.97
C GLN A 250 15.73 9.71 -1.88
N SER A 251 14.95 8.68 -2.26
CA SER A 251 13.77 8.79 -3.11
C SER A 251 12.46 8.94 -2.34
N ARG A 252 12.44 8.65 -1.02
CA ARG A 252 11.23 8.66 -0.19
C ARG A 252 11.33 9.72 0.89
N SER A 253 10.58 10.81 0.68
CA SER A 253 10.70 12.02 1.50
C SER A 253 9.59 12.19 2.55
N SER A 254 8.51 11.41 2.49
CA SER A 254 7.40 11.49 3.45
C SER A 254 6.77 10.12 3.72
N TYR A 255 5.98 10.03 4.80
CA TYR A 255 5.30 8.81 5.22
C TYR A 255 3.80 8.84 4.90
N ASN A 256 3.38 9.83 4.10
CA ASN A 256 1.97 10.05 3.83
C ASN A 256 1.51 9.22 2.64
N PHE A 257 0.27 8.74 2.69
CA PHE A 257 -0.31 7.99 1.59
C PHE A 257 -1.77 8.35 1.31
N LEU A 258 -2.14 8.23 0.05
CA LEU A 258 -3.50 8.33 -0.47
C LEU A 258 -3.94 6.95 -0.94
N LEU A 259 -5.18 6.56 -0.64
CA LEU A 259 -5.80 5.34 -1.12
C LEU A 259 -7.15 5.67 -1.79
N VAL A 260 -7.29 5.31 -3.06
CA VAL A 260 -8.51 5.59 -3.84
C VAL A 260 -9.02 4.31 -4.50
N GLY A 261 -10.34 4.08 -4.42
CA GLY A 261 -10.96 2.91 -5.03
C GLY A 261 -12.46 2.86 -4.80
N LEU A 262 -13.21 2.30 -5.73
CA LEU A 262 -14.67 2.13 -5.62
C LEU A 262 -15.08 1.38 -4.35
N SER A 263 -16.36 1.42 -4.00
CA SER A 263 -16.87 0.62 -2.88
C SER A 263 -16.74 -0.89 -3.17
N GLY A 264 -16.35 -1.69 -2.17
CA GLY A 264 -16.25 -3.15 -2.28
C GLY A 264 -14.98 -3.69 -2.96
N VAL A 265 -14.04 -2.83 -3.42
CA VAL A 265 -12.82 -3.28 -4.11
C VAL A 265 -11.66 -3.66 -3.19
N GLY A 266 -11.81 -3.51 -1.87
CA GLY A 266 -10.79 -3.92 -0.88
C GLY A 266 -10.06 -2.78 -0.15
N LYS A 267 -10.52 -1.52 -0.24
CA LYS A 267 -9.91 -0.37 0.48
C LYS A 267 -9.75 -0.63 1.98
N SER A 268 -10.86 -0.93 2.66
CA SER A 268 -10.84 -1.14 4.12
C SER A 268 -9.98 -2.35 4.51
N THR A 269 -9.89 -3.38 3.67
CA THR A 269 -8.98 -4.52 3.88
C THR A 269 -7.52 -4.08 3.84
N LEU A 270 -7.12 -3.27 2.85
CA LEU A 270 -5.76 -2.74 2.75
C LEU A 270 -5.43 -1.81 3.93
N LEU A 271 -6.34 -0.91 4.31
CA LEU A 271 -6.14 -0.05 5.48
C LEU A 271 -5.99 -0.87 6.78
N LYS A 272 -6.80 -1.90 6.96
CA LYS A 272 -6.72 -2.80 8.13
C LYS A 272 -5.41 -3.59 8.13
N LYS A 273 -4.94 -4.05 6.96
CA LYS A 273 -3.63 -4.70 6.83
C LYS A 273 -2.49 -3.76 7.23
N ILE A 274 -2.51 -2.52 6.75
CA ILE A 274 -1.57 -1.47 7.17
C ILE A 274 -1.63 -1.25 8.69
N MET A 275 -2.83 -1.18 9.25
CA MET A 275 -3.04 -0.98 10.68
C MET A 275 -2.46 -2.14 11.51
N VAL A 276 -2.69 -3.39 11.10
CA VAL A 276 -2.15 -4.58 11.79
C VAL A 276 -0.64 -4.63 11.68
N ASP A 277 -0.07 -4.38 10.49
CA ASP A 277 1.37 -4.34 10.29
C ASP A 277 2.04 -3.30 11.20
N ARG A 278 1.53 -2.08 11.21
CA ARG A 278 2.10 -1.01 12.05
C ARG A 278 1.93 -1.28 13.54
N ALA A 279 0.79 -1.84 13.96
CA ALA A 279 0.57 -2.24 15.34
C ALA A 279 1.56 -3.33 15.78
N ALA A 280 1.83 -4.33 14.92
CA ALA A 280 2.80 -5.39 15.19
C ALA A 280 4.23 -4.85 15.39
N ARG A 281 4.58 -3.76 14.70
CA ARG A 281 5.88 -3.06 14.87
C ARG A 281 5.95 -2.19 16.12
N GLY A 282 4.84 -2.04 16.84
CA GLY A 282 4.74 -1.22 18.05
C GLY A 282 4.55 0.27 17.77
N ASP A 283 4.14 0.65 16.55
CA ASP A 283 3.82 2.02 16.19
C ASP A 283 2.50 2.49 16.82
N TYR A 284 2.35 3.79 16.99
CA TYR A 284 1.12 4.41 17.50
C TYR A 284 0.14 4.68 16.36
N LEU A 285 -1.08 4.21 16.54
CA LEU A 285 -2.13 4.30 15.52
C LEU A 285 -3.32 5.10 16.01
N ARG A 286 -3.78 6.01 15.18
CA ARG A 286 -5.03 6.75 15.36
C ARG A 286 -5.86 6.61 14.09
N VAL A 287 -7.12 6.23 14.24
CA VAL A 287 -8.03 6.03 13.10
C VAL A 287 -9.25 6.91 13.29
N ILE A 288 -9.56 7.74 12.31
CA ILE A 288 -10.83 8.46 12.22
C ILE A 288 -11.76 7.60 11.36
N ASP A 289 -12.72 6.97 12.03
CA ASP A 289 -13.61 5.95 11.48
C ASP A 289 -15.04 6.51 11.35
N VAL A 290 -15.38 6.94 10.14
CA VAL A 290 -16.71 7.49 9.82
C VAL A 290 -17.75 6.38 9.61
N ALA A 291 -17.34 5.27 9.00
CA ALA A 291 -18.25 4.15 8.69
C ALA A 291 -18.48 3.20 9.87
N GLY A 292 -17.57 3.14 10.83
CA GLY A 292 -17.60 2.25 11.98
C GLY A 292 -17.02 0.87 11.70
N ASP A 293 -16.15 0.75 10.69
CA ASP A 293 -15.62 -0.52 10.20
C ASP A 293 -14.35 -0.97 10.94
N PHE A 294 -13.71 -0.10 11.73
CA PHE A 294 -12.44 -0.37 12.40
C PHE A 294 -12.59 -0.81 13.86
N THR A 295 -13.80 -0.85 14.40
CA THR A 295 -14.06 -1.20 15.81
C THR A 295 -13.52 -2.58 16.15
N GLN A 296 -13.79 -3.61 15.33
CA GLN A 296 -13.38 -4.98 15.61
C GLN A 296 -11.86 -5.15 15.56
N VAL A 297 -11.20 -4.67 14.52
CA VAL A 297 -9.74 -4.76 14.42
C VAL A 297 -9.06 -4.00 15.56
N CYS A 298 -9.61 -2.86 16.01
CA CYS A 298 -9.12 -2.14 17.18
C CYS A 298 -9.14 -3.01 18.45
N HIS A 299 -10.25 -3.67 18.72
CA HIS A 299 -10.36 -4.58 19.88
C HIS A 299 -9.42 -5.78 19.77
N SER A 300 -9.28 -6.36 18.58
CA SER A 300 -8.35 -7.48 18.34
C SER A 300 -6.89 -7.10 18.59
N LEU A 301 -6.54 -5.82 18.37
CA LEU A 301 -5.20 -5.28 18.66
C LEU A 301 -5.04 -4.76 20.10
N GLY A 302 -6.01 -4.98 20.98
CA GLY A 302 -5.99 -4.46 22.36
C GLY A 302 -6.13 -2.94 22.45
N GLY A 303 -6.65 -2.30 21.39
CA GLY A 303 -6.82 -0.86 21.31
C GLY A 303 -8.11 -0.35 21.97
N LYS A 304 -8.27 0.97 22.00
CA LYS A 304 -9.42 1.67 22.58
C LYS A 304 -10.27 2.32 21.47
N VAL A 305 -11.57 2.06 21.50
CA VAL A 305 -12.55 2.76 20.64
C VAL A 305 -13.16 3.90 21.42
N VAL A 306 -13.16 5.09 20.83
CA VAL A 306 -13.69 6.33 21.39
C VAL A 306 -14.86 6.81 20.55
N TYR A 307 -16.06 6.86 21.12
CA TYR A 307 -17.27 7.32 20.41
C TYR A 307 -17.41 8.82 20.56
N LEU A 308 -17.16 9.59 19.49
CA LEU A 308 -17.16 11.05 19.51
C LEU A 308 -18.58 11.67 19.54
N ASP A 309 -19.60 10.87 19.70
CA ASP A 309 -21.00 11.31 19.90
C ASP A 309 -21.32 11.67 21.37
N GLY A 310 -20.32 11.69 22.24
CA GLY A 310 -20.46 11.97 23.66
C GLY A 310 -20.96 10.81 24.50
N SER A 311 -21.14 9.62 23.92
CA SER A 311 -21.48 8.38 24.64
C SER A 311 -20.22 7.63 25.09
N ASP A 312 -20.37 6.74 26.08
CA ASP A 312 -19.38 5.75 26.49
C ASP A 312 -17.95 6.27 26.72
N GLY A 313 -17.80 7.41 27.41
CA GLY A 313 -16.48 7.93 27.76
C GLY A 313 -15.71 8.58 26.60
N GLY A 314 -16.41 9.03 25.55
CA GLY A 314 -15.83 9.68 24.38
C GLY A 314 -15.88 11.23 24.42
N ARG A 315 -15.83 11.85 25.59
CA ARG A 315 -15.96 13.29 25.73
C ARG A 315 -14.63 14.00 25.55
N LEU A 316 -14.63 14.97 24.66
CA LEU A 316 -13.47 15.84 24.39
C LEU A 316 -13.85 17.27 24.73
N ASN A 317 -13.24 17.84 25.77
CA ASN A 317 -13.37 19.27 26.03
C ASN A 317 -12.58 20.06 24.98
N PRO A 318 -13.23 20.79 24.06
CA PRO A 318 -12.51 21.54 23.02
C PRO A 318 -11.65 22.67 23.59
N LEU A 319 -11.97 23.16 24.81
CA LEU A 319 -11.22 24.18 25.52
C LEU A 319 -9.99 23.62 26.26
N GLN A 320 -9.78 22.33 26.33
CA GLN A 320 -8.55 21.76 26.88
C GLN A 320 -7.37 22.03 25.94
N ILE A 321 -6.27 22.55 26.51
CA ILE A 321 -5.06 22.87 25.77
C ILE A 321 -4.17 21.63 25.76
N ASN A 322 -3.98 21.06 24.59
CA ASN A 322 -3.10 19.91 24.38
C ASN A 322 -1.75 20.37 23.80
N LYS A 323 -0.69 19.57 23.99
CA LYS A 323 0.64 19.84 23.44
C LYS A 323 0.60 19.79 21.91
N ALA A 324 0.57 20.93 21.26
CA ALA A 324 0.45 21.05 19.79
C ALA A 324 1.66 21.73 19.15
N ASP A 325 2.58 22.25 19.96
CA ASP A 325 3.81 22.94 19.55
C ASP A 325 4.95 22.55 20.49
N ASP A 326 6.18 22.86 20.14
CA ASP A 326 7.37 22.63 20.98
C ASP A 326 7.30 23.38 22.32
N THR A 327 6.59 24.52 22.34
CA THR A 327 6.39 25.38 23.50
C THR A 327 4.95 25.34 24.01
N ASP A 328 4.76 25.58 25.29
CA ASP A 328 3.43 25.71 25.91
C ASP A 328 2.71 26.98 25.43
N ALA A 329 3.44 28.08 25.24
CA ALA A 329 2.90 29.32 24.68
C ALA A 329 2.38 29.13 23.25
N GLY A 330 3.13 28.41 22.38
CA GLY A 330 2.68 28.05 21.05
C GLY A 330 1.45 27.16 21.09
N SER A 331 1.39 26.19 22.00
CA SER A 331 0.23 25.31 22.19
C SER A 331 -1.02 26.09 22.62
N TYR A 332 -0.85 27.13 23.44
CA TYR A 332 -1.93 28.05 23.82
C TYR A 332 -2.49 28.78 22.58
N ASP A 333 -1.63 29.41 21.77
CA ASP A 333 -2.05 30.15 20.57
C ASP A 333 -2.73 29.24 19.55
N MET A 334 -2.22 28.02 19.37
CA MET A 334 -2.84 27.01 18.53
C MET A 334 -4.23 26.59 19.05
N ASN A 335 -4.41 26.50 20.37
CA ASN A 335 -5.72 26.19 20.94
C ASN A 335 -6.74 27.34 20.75
N ILE A 336 -6.35 28.58 20.89
CA ILE A 336 -7.21 29.75 20.57
C ILE A 336 -7.64 29.68 19.09
N THR A 337 -6.72 29.36 18.19
CA THR A 337 -7.02 29.24 16.77
C THR A 337 -7.93 28.04 16.51
N LYS A 338 -7.70 26.90 17.15
CA LYS A 338 -8.56 25.72 17.10
C LYS A 338 -10.00 26.05 17.49
N MET A 339 -10.17 26.78 18.61
CA MET A 339 -11.49 27.16 19.09
C MET A 339 -12.21 28.13 18.15
N ALA A 340 -11.48 29.06 17.53
CA ALA A 340 -12.06 29.96 16.53
C ALA A 340 -12.52 29.20 15.27
N ASN A 341 -11.80 28.15 14.87
CA ASN A 341 -12.20 27.27 13.77
C ASN A 341 -13.43 26.43 14.14
N ILE A 342 -13.47 25.87 15.35
CA ILE A 342 -14.65 25.15 15.86
C ILE A 342 -15.86 26.08 15.85
N TYR A 343 -15.70 27.30 16.34
CA TYR A 343 -16.76 28.31 16.31
C TYR A 343 -17.25 28.60 14.89
N SER A 344 -16.34 28.71 13.92
CA SER A 344 -16.70 28.89 12.50
C SER A 344 -17.49 27.73 11.89
N PHE A 345 -17.37 26.50 12.42
CA PHE A 345 -18.22 25.38 12.01
C PHE A 345 -19.60 25.48 12.64
N LEU A 346 -19.68 25.86 13.93
CA LEU A 346 -20.93 25.97 14.69
C LEU A 346 -21.74 27.21 14.28
N ALA A 347 -21.07 28.24 13.76
CA ALA A 347 -21.65 29.49 13.25
C ALA A 347 -21.08 29.82 11.85
N PRO A 348 -21.55 29.15 10.79
CA PRO A 348 -20.99 29.34 9.43
C PRO A 348 -21.12 30.78 8.90
N GLU A 349 -22.14 31.51 9.33
CA GLU A 349 -22.42 32.91 8.93
C GLU A 349 -21.65 33.95 9.75
N ALA A 350 -20.81 33.49 10.74
CA ALA A 350 -20.06 34.41 11.60
C ALA A 350 -19.08 35.30 10.83
N SER A 351 -19.15 36.61 11.05
CA SER A 351 -18.23 37.57 10.44
C SER A 351 -16.81 37.46 11.00
N ASP A 352 -15.81 37.99 10.29
CA ASP A 352 -14.43 38.01 10.78
C ASP A 352 -14.26 38.84 12.06
N ILE A 353 -15.09 39.88 12.24
CA ILE A 353 -15.11 40.68 13.48
C ILE A 353 -15.62 39.84 14.63
N GLU A 354 -16.68 39.06 14.42
CA GLU A 354 -17.24 38.14 15.40
C GLU A 354 -16.23 37.06 15.82
N LYS A 355 -15.51 36.46 14.85
CA LYS A 355 -14.44 35.48 15.16
C LYS A 355 -13.30 36.09 15.98
N ARG A 356 -12.93 37.33 15.70
CA ARG A 356 -11.93 38.08 16.53
C ARG A 356 -12.46 38.34 17.92
N MET A 357 -13.71 38.75 18.04
CA MET A 357 -14.35 38.97 19.35
C MET A 357 -14.41 37.67 20.16
N PHE A 358 -14.74 36.55 19.52
CA PHE A 358 -14.72 35.23 20.16
C PHE A 358 -13.32 34.89 20.70
N LYS A 359 -12.24 35.15 19.95
CA LYS A 359 -10.86 34.98 20.44
C LYS A 359 -10.57 35.81 21.67
N ASN A 360 -11.03 37.08 21.69
CA ASN A 360 -10.86 37.95 22.88
C ASN A 360 -11.61 37.38 24.09
N ILE A 361 -12.83 36.88 23.89
CA ILE A 361 -13.60 36.19 24.95
C ILE A 361 -12.82 35.00 25.49
N LEU A 362 -12.21 34.20 24.64
CA LEU A 362 -11.40 33.05 25.07
C LEU A 362 -10.17 33.46 25.88
N HIS A 363 -9.46 34.52 25.49
CA HIS A 363 -8.33 35.02 26.27
C HIS A 363 -8.75 35.48 27.69
N GLN A 364 -9.90 36.15 27.81
CA GLN A 364 -10.44 36.53 29.11
C GLN A 364 -10.91 35.32 29.92
N LEU A 365 -11.53 34.34 29.26
CA LEU A 365 -11.94 33.09 29.89
C LEU A 365 -10.74 32.37 30.52
N TYR A 366 -9.69 32.14 29.77
CA TYR A 366 -8.49 31.47 30.28
C TYR A 366 -7.83 32.26 31.40
N LYS A 367 -7.77 33.59 31.28
CA LYS A 367 -7.24 34.48 32.33
C LYS A 367 -8.00 34.32 33.64
N GLN A 368 -9.35 34.20 33.61
CA GLN A 368 -10.16 33.96 34.81
C GLN A 368 -9.87 32.61 35.47
N PHE A 369 -9.49 31.59 34.66
CA PHE A 369 -9.06 30.27 35.16
C PHE A 369 -7.57 30.26 35.58
N GLY A 370 -6.89 31.41 35.58
CA GLY A 370 -5.46 31.49 35.91
C GLY A 370 -4.54 30.90 34.84
N ILE A 371 -5.05 30.69 33.63
CA ILE A 371 -4.32 30.11 32.53
C ILE A 371 -3.86 31.24 31.59
N THR A 372 -2.54 31.36 31.40
CA THR A 372 -1.90 32.34 30.52
C THR A 372 -0.83 31.62 29.67
N LYS A 373 -0.25 32.32 28.71
CA LYS A 373 0.87 31.80 27.91
C LYS A 373 2.09 31.40 28.76
N ASP A 374 2.25 32.06 29.92
CA ASP A 374 3.39 31.88 30.84
C ASP A 374 3.10 30.83 31.93
N THR A 375 1.94 30.18 31.90
CA THR A 375 1.58 29.15 32.89
C THR A 375 2.49 27.93 32.70
N PRO A 376 3.25 27.50 33.72
CA PRO A 376 4.14 26.36 33.62
C PRO A 376 3.34 25.06 33.41
N ASN A 377 3.87 24.16 32.55
CA ASN A 377 3.24 22.87 32.25
C ASN A 377 1.77 22.99 31.84
N LEU A 378 1.47 24.06 31.11
CA LEU A 378 0.13 24.40 30.65
C LEU A 378 -0.61 23.22 29.98
N THR A 379 0.10 22.41 29.23
CA THR A 379 -0.46 21.28 28.50
C THR A 379 -0.62 19.98 29.30
N GLU A 380 -0.19 20.01 30.57
CA GLU A 380 -0.23 18.87 31.51
C GLU A 380 -1.18 19.08 32.69
N LEU A 381 -1.92 20.19 32.70
CA LEU A 381 -2.91 20.45 33.74
C LEU A 381 -4.02 19.38 33.72
N PRO A 382 -4.61 19.04 34.88
CA PRO A 382 -5.71 18.11 34.95
C PRO A 382 -6.93 18.62 34.16
N ALA A 383 -7.72 17.73 33.54
CA ALA A 383 -8.85 18.10 32.69
C ALA A 383 -9.84 19.09 33.36
N LYS A 384 -10.03 19.01 34.68
CA LYS A 384 -10.89 19.91 35.44
C LYS A 384 -10.34 21.32 35.64
N ALA A 385 -9.06 21.57 35.36
CA ALA A 385 -8.46 22.89 35.43
C ALA A 385 -8.83 23.78 34.23
N TYR A 386 -9.27 23.18 33.13
CA TYR A 386 -9.68 23.94 31.95
C TYR A 386 -11.17 24.32 32.01
N PRO A 387 -11.54 25.46 31.41
CA PRO A 387 -12.94 25.89 31.32
C PRO A 387 -13.75 24.93 30.43
N ARG A 388 -15.09 24.98 30.56
CA ARG A 388 -16.06 24.34 29.67
C ARG A 388 -16.79 25.37 28.82
N MET A 389 -17.56 24.94 27.84
CA MET A 389 -18.31 25.89 26.98
C MET A 389 -19.27 26.78 27.73
N GLU A 390 -19.90 26.29 28.84
CA GLU A 390 -20.79 27.11 29.66
C GLU A 390 -20.08 28.26 30.38
N ASP A 391 -18.79 28.11 30.66
CA ASP A 391 -17.98 29.12 31.34
C ASP A 391 -17.71 30.35 30.46
N ILE A 392 -18.01 30.25 29.13
CA ILE A 392 -17.96 31.39 28.20
C ILE A 392 -19.10 32.39 28.47
N LEU A 393 -20.28 31.92 28.90
CA LEU A 393 -21.47 32.76 29.05
C LEU A 393 -21.28 33.93 30.05
N PRO A 394 -20.70 33.71 31.25
CA PRO A 394 -20.42 34.80 32.15
C PRO A 394 -19.49 35.87 31.60
N ILE A 395 -18.53 35.47 30.74
CA ILE A 395 -17.62 36.42 30.07
C ILE A 395 -18.39 37.32 29.09
N ILE A 396 -19.28 36.71 28.29
CA ILE A 396 -20.12 37.47 27.37
C ILE A 396 -21.03 38.42 28.12
N ASP A 397 -21.66 37.97 29.24
CA ASP A 397 -22.53 38.81 30.05
C ASP A 397 -21.74 39.96 30.69
N TRP A 398 -20.50 39.72 31.11
CA TRP A 398 -19.61 40.80 31.58
C TRP A 398 -19.36 41.83 30.47
N TYR A 399 -19.02 41.44 29.24
CA TYR A 399 -18.84 42.38 28.12
C TYR A 399 -20.13 43.15 27.81
N LEU A 400 -21.29 42.53 27.84
CA LEU A 400 -22.59 43.16 27.62
C LEU A 400 -22.90 44.18 28.71
N SER A 401 -22.55 43.91 29.98
CA SER A 401 -22.73 44.85 31.10
C SER A 401 -21.82 46.08 30.98
N GLN A 402 -20.58 45.90 30.51
CA GLN A 402 -19.65 47.02 30.27
C GLN A 402 -20.16 47.97 29.19
N ILE A 403 -20.77 47.44 28.11
CA ILE A 403 -21.42 48.26 27.07
C ILE A 403 -22.57 49.08 27.68
N GLN A 404 -23.35 48.52 28.59
CA GLN A 404 -24.48 49.20 29.22
C GLN A 404 -24.06 50.30 30.21
N HIS A 405 -22.96 50.12 30.98
CA HIS A 405 -22.55 51.03 32.02
C HIS A 405 -21.43 52.00 31.64
N GLY A 406 -20.81 51.84 30.46
CA GLY A 406 -19.74 52.73 29.96
C GLY A 406 -18.44 52.68 30.80
N GLU A 407 -18.25 51.68 31.67
CA GLU A 407 -17.07 51.50 32.52
C GLU A 407 -16.06 50.54 31.88
N LEU A 408 -14.81 50.95 31.80
CA LEU A 408 -13.71 50.17 31.23
C LEU A 408 -12.72 49.73 32.30
N GLN A 409 -12.43 48.46 32.40
CA GLN A 409 -11.26 47.92 33.09
C GLN A 409 -10.13 47.61 32.08
N GLU A 410 -8.88 47.58 32.57
CA GLU A 410 -7.67 47.28 31.77
C GLU A 410 -7.81 45.92 31.07
N GLY A 411 -7.63 45.90 29.74
CA GLY A 411 -7.79 44.71 28.91
C GLY A 411 -9.12 44.57 28.16
N ALA A 412 -10.04 45.52 28.33
CA ALA A 412 -11.28 45.60 27.56
C ALA A 412 -11.08 46.35 26.21
N MET A 413 -12.09 46.31 25.36
CA MET A 413 -12.12 47.03 24.09
C MET A 413 -12.06 48.56 24.28
N SER A 414 -11.73 49.29 23.20
CA SER A 414 -11.73 50.75 23.25
C SER A 414 -13.14 51.31 23.53
N LYS A 415 -13.22 52.53 24.12
CA LYS A 415 -14.50 53.19 24.40
C LYS A 415 -15.40 53.35 23.16
N GLU A 416 -14.78 53.56 22.00
CA GLU A 416 -15.52 53.76 20.72
C GLU A 416 -16.14 52.44 20.21
N GLU A 417 -15.45 51.29 20.40
CA GLU A 417 -15.97 49.98 20.05
C GLU A 417 -17.11 49.53 20.98
N MET A 418 -17.10 49.92 22.26
CA MET A 418 -18.15 49.54 23.22
C MET A 418 -19.47 50.30 23.03
N GLN A 419 -19.46 51.51 22.44
CA GLN A 419 -20.66 52.28 22.17
C GLN A 419 -21.38 51.84 20.88
N ASN A 420 -20.83 50.90 20.14
CA ASN A 420 -21.41 50.50 18.87
C ASN A 420 -22.49 49.40 19.07
N GLU A 421 -23.73 49.66 18.61
CA GLU A 421 -24.84 48.68 18.59
C GLU A 421 -24.46 47.40 17.84
N GLU A 422 -23.57 47.52 16.88
CA GLU A 422 -23.06 46.41 16.10
C GLU A 422 -22.29 45.41 17.01
N MET A 423 -21.47 45.89 17.95
CA MET A 423 -20.73 45.04 18.86
C MET A 423 -21.66 44.28 19.84
N ARG A 424 -22.73 44.97 20.31
CA ARG A 424 -23.76 44.33 21.12
C ARG A 424 -24.45 43.21 20.36
N THR A 425 -24.77 43.40 19.09
CA THR A 425 -25.40 42.43 18.23
C THR A 425 -24.48 41.21 18.04
N ILE A 426 -23.18 41.42 17.83
CA ILE A 426 -22.16 40.36 17.72
C ILE A 426 -22.11 39.53 19.01
N LEU A 427 -22.03 40.17 20.18
CA LEU A 427 -21.98 39.46 21.45
C LEU A 427 -23.25 38.63 21.72
N LEU A 428 -24.42 39.18 21.39
CA LEU A 428 -25.68 38.44 21.49
C LEU A 428 -25.73 37.23 20.53
N HIS A 429 -25.21 37.39 19.33
CA HIS A 429 -25.11 36.26 18.39
C HIS A 429 -24.18 35.17 18.90
N ILE A 430 -22.97 35.54 19.39
CA ILE A 430 -22.06 34.59 20.03
C ILE A 430 -22.75 33.88 21.18
N LYS A 431 -23.47 34.61 22.03
CA LYS A 431 -24.21 34.04 23.17
C LYS A 431 -25.24 33.02 22.71
N LEU A 432 -26.02 33.32 21.68
CA LEU A 432 -27.04 32.43 21.13
C LEU A 432 -26.42 31.12 20.61
N VAL A 433 -25.32 31.20 19.84
CA VAL A 433 -24.60 30.03 19.33
C VAL A 433 -24.10 29.16 20.51
N ILE A 434 -23.47 29.75 21.52
CA ILE A 434 -22.96 29.00 22.68
C ILE A 434 -24.11 28.37 23.49
N VAL A 435 -25.21 29.05 23.68
CA VAL A 435 -26.39 28.50 24.37
C VAL A 435 -27.00 27.33 23.58
N ASP A 436 -27.13 27.47 22.27
CA ASP A 436 -27.64 26.39 21.43
C ASP A 436 -26.74 25.15 21.50
N VAL A 437 -25.43 25.33 21.39
CA VAL A 437 -24.44 24.25 21.51
C VAL A 437 -24.55 23.55 22.87
N ILE A 438 -24.69 24.29 23.95
CA ILE A 438 -24.84 23.73 25.30
C ILE A 438 -26.15 22.98 25.45
N GLN A 439 -27.26 23.50 24.91
CA GLN A 439 -28.58 22.85 25.03
C GLN A 439 -28.70 21.60 24.13
N SER A 440 -28.25 21.71 22.90
CA SER A 440 -28.42 20.63 21.91
C SER A 440 -27.32 19.56 21.99
N ASN A 441 -26.10 19.91 22.40
CA ASN A 441 -24.92 19.05 22.32
C ASN A 441 -24.03 19.11 23.58
N ALA A 442 -24.65 19.23 24.78
CA ALA A 442 -23.94 19.32 26.05
C ALA A 442 -22.93 18.18 26.29
N ASN A 443 -23.33 16.96 25.99
CA ASN A 443 -22.49 15.77 26.18
C ASN A 443 -21.23 15.79 25.30
N ILE A 444 -21.25 16.54 24.20
CA ILE A 444 -20.15 16.64 23.26
C ILE A 444 -19.24 17.80 23.63
N PHE A 445 -19.77 19.00 23.85
CA PHE A 445 -18.99 20.24 23.96
C PHE A 445 -18.90 20.81 25.36
N ASN A 446 -19.85 20.49 26.27
CA ASN A 446 -19.92 21.07 27.61
C ASN A 446 -19.56 20.07 28.73
N SER A 447 -18.51 19.30 28.51
CA SER A 447 -18.02 18.34 29.50
C SER A 447 -16.51 18.41 29.64
N TYR A 448 -15.98 17.98 30.80
CA TYR A 448 -14.55 17.73 30.91
C TYR A 448 -14.17 16.52 30.05
N SER A 449 -12.96 16.54 29.51
CA SER A 449 -12.46 15.36 28.82
C SER A 449 -12.39 14.19 29.81
N ASP A 450 -13.01 13.09 29.45
CA ASP A 450 -12.92 11.80 30.15
C ASP A 450 -12.04 10.80 29.38
N ILE A 451 -11.52 11.25 28.27
CA ILE A 451 -10.46 10.56 27.54
C ILE A 451 -9.16 10.97 28.23
N ASP A 452 -8.72 10.14 29.17
CA ASP A 452 -7.36 10.23 29.69
C ASP A 452 -6.38 10.25 28.52
N ASN A 453 -5.26 10.95 28.71
CA ASN A 453 -4.23 11.11 27.69
C ASN A 453 -3.95 9.77 27.02
N LEU A 454 -4.64 9.48 25.87
CA LEU A 454 -4.56 8.22 25.12
C LEU A 454 -3.18 7.99 24.48
N ILE A 455 -2.20 8.75 24.91
CA ILE A 455 -0.81 8.68 24.47
C ILE A 455 -0.21 7.31 24.74
N ASP A 456 -0.51 6.72 25.89
CA ASP A 456 0.02 5.42 26.27
C ASP A 456 -0.73 4.25 25.59
N THR A 457 -1.87 4.56 24.96
CA THR A 457 -2.62 3.58 24.20
C THR A 457 -2.09 3.51 22.77
N GLN A 458 -1.57 2.37 22.38
CA GLN A 458 -0.95 2.18 21.07
C GLN A 458 -1.95 2.41 19.93
N VAL A 459 -3.15 1.81 20.01
CA VAL A 459 -4.17 1.84 18.98
C VAL A 459 -5.43 2.51 19.49
N VAL A 460 -5.86 3.59 18.82
CA VAL A 460 -7.12 4.30 19.16
C VAL A 460 -7.93 4.54 17.90
N VAL A 461 -9.19 4.17 17.94
CA VAL A 461 -10.17 4.43 16.87
C VAL A 461 -11.20 5.44 17.36
N TYR A 462 -11.31 6.57 16.69
CA TYR A 462 -12.34 7.59 16.90
C TYR A 462 -13.54 7.30 16.00
N ASN A 463 -14.60 6.75 16.58
CA ASN A 463 -15.81 6.35 15.86
C ASN A 463 -16.79 7.51 15.77
N LEU A 464 -17.16 7.89 14.54
CA LEU A 464 -18.07 9.01 14.20
C LEU A 464 -19.40 8.53 13.60
N LYS A 465 -19.63 7.22 13.49
CA LYS A 465 -20.79 6.63 12.79
C LYS A 465 -22.15 7.18 13.25
N LYS A 466 -22.31 7.43 14.54
CA LYS A 466 -23.58 7.94 15.07
C LYS A 466 -23.78 9.43 14.76
N LEU A 467 -22.70 10.22 14.74
CA LEU A 467 -22.76 11.64 14.35
C LEU A 467 -23.09 11.82 12.87
N ASP A 468 -22.52 11.00 12.01
CA ASP A 468 -22.80 11.00 10.60
C ASP A 468 -24.28 10.74 10.27
N LYS A 469 -24.93 9.84 11.03
CA LYS A 469 -26.34 9.52 10.87
C LYS A 469 -27.32 10.62 11.34
N LYS A 470 -26.88 11.52 12.22
CA LYS A 470 -27.72 12.60 12.74
C LYS A 470 -27.98 13.73 11.76
N ASN A 471 -27.30 13.76 10.60
CA ASN A 471 -27.33 14.83 9.59
C ASN A 471 -26.92 16.21 10.15
N ASP A 472 -26.28 16.27 11.31
CA ASP A 472 -25.75 17.48 11.91
C ASP A 472 -24.33 17.72 11.39
N ASN A 473 -24.26 18.32 10.21
CA ASN A 473 -23.01 18.50 9.49
C ASN A 473 -22.02 19.41 10.21
N GLU A 474 -22.51 20.33 11.03
CA GLU A 474 -21.71 21.33 11.76
C GLU A 474 -21.01 20.72 12.95
N VAL A 475 -21.76 19.99 13.77
CA VAL A 475 -21.22 19.22 14.90
C VAL A 475 -20.25 18.14 14.42
N PHE A 476 -20.57 17.45 13.34
CA PHE A 476 -19.68 16.46 12.73
C PHE A 476 -18.32 17.08 12.34
N LYS A 477 -18.31 18.21 11.61
CA LYS A 477 -17.09 18.92 11.21
C LYS A 477 -16.28 19.39 12.42
N ALA A 478 -16.95 19.96 13.44
CA ALA A 478 -16.31 20.44 14.66
C ALA A 478 -15.63 19.28 15.43
N GLN A 479 -16.28 18.12 15.51
CA GLN A 479 -15.73 16.93 16.19
C GLN A 479 -14.58 16.30 15.42
N VAL A 480 -14.68 16.18 14.09
CA VAL A 480 -13.57 15.72 13.26
C VAL A 480 -12.36 16.64 13.43
N PHE A 481 -12.58 17.95 13.38
CA PHE A 481 -11.51 18.93 13.56
C PHE A 481 -10.87 18.83 14.95
N SER A 482 -11.67 18.61 15.99
CA SER A 482 -11.18 18.38 17.36
C SER A 482 -10.34 17.09 17.45
N ALA A 483 -10.80 16.00 16.83
CA ALA A 483 -10.07 14.74 16.79
C ALA A 483 -8.75 14.86 16.01
N LEU A 484 -8.74 15.54 14.86
CA LEU A 484 -7.52 15.81 14.10
C LEU A 484 -6.51 16.61 14.94
N SER A 485 -6.98 17.62 15.67
CA SER A 485 -6.13 18.41 16.56
C SER A 485 -5.53 17.57 17.70
N LEU A 486 -6.32 16.66 18.27
CA LEU A 486 -5.83 15.74 19.30
C LEU A 486 -4.82 14.74 18.73
N CYS A 487 -5.07 14.20 17.54
CA CYS A 487 -4.12 13.31 16.85
C CYS A 487 -2.79 14.02 16.57
N TRP A 488 -2.84 15.28 16.15
CA TRP A 488 -1.63 16.10 15.97
C TRP A 488 -0.86 16.27 17.29
N ALA A 489 -1.55 16.64 18.37
CA ALA A 489 -0.95 16.78 19.69
C ALA A 489 -0.27 15.48 20.17
N ASN A 490 -0.93 14.33 19.94
CA ASN A 490 -0.36 13.02 20.25
C ASN A 490 0.89 12.73 19.39
N ALA A 491 0.86 13.02 18.09
CA ALA A 491 2.00 12.83 17.19
C ALA A 491 3.22 13.66 17.61
N VAL A 492 3.00 14.95 17.94
CA VAL A 492 4.06 15.85 18.44
C VAL A 492 4.68 15.30 19.72
N LYS A 493 3.87 14.86 20.69
CA LYS A 493 4.36 14.35 21.97
C LYS A 493 5.14 13.04 21.80
N VAL A 494 4.60 12.07 21.06
CA VAL A 494 5.29 10.79 20.77
C VAL A 494 6.59 11.05 20.02
N GLY A 495 6.53 11.86 18.95
CA GLY A 495 7.70 12.17 18.13
C GLY A 495 8.79 12.92 18.91
N THR A 496 8.42 13.82 19.82
CA THR A 496 9.39 14.52 20.67
C THR A 496 10.12 13.55 21.61
N ILE A 497 9.41 12.57 22.18
CA ILE A 497 10.01 11.53 23.03
C ILE A 497 10.94 10.66 22.18
N THR A 498 10.46 10.17 21.02
CA THR A 498 11.25 9.35 20.11
C THR A 498 12.52 10.08 19.64
N ASN A 499 12.41 11.36 19.24
CA ASN A 499 13.57 12.18 18.88
C ASN A 499 14.61 12.28 20.01
N LYS A 500 14.19 12.44 21.25
CA LYS A 500 15.11 12.47 22.39
C LYS A 500 15.84 11.15 22.56
N MET A 501 15.14 10.02 22.41
CA MET A 501 15.72 8.68 22.56
C MET A 501 16.72 8.37 21.42
N VAL A 502 16.39 8.72 20.18
CA VAL A 502 17.28 8.53 19.02
C VAL A 502 18.51 9.44 19.15
N ASN A 503 18.32 10.74 19.44
CA ASN A 503 19.43 11.70 19.53
C ASN A 503 20.36 11.41 20.72
N SER A 504 19.86 10.78 21.79
CA SER A 504 20.69 10.35 22.93
C SER A 504 21.37 8.99 22.71
N GLY A 505 21.10 8.31 21.61
CA GLY A 505 21.65 6.97 21.31
C GLY A 505 21.04 5.86 22.19
N GLN A 506 19.87 6.09 22.82
CA GLN A 506 19.17 5.06 23.59
C GLN A 506 18.51 4.02 22.71
N ILE A 507 18.11 4.41 21.50
CA ILE A 507 17.56 3.54 20.46
C ILE A 507 18.19 3.91 19.11
N ASP A 508 18.30 2.94 18.22
CA ASP A 508 18.66 3.19 16.83
C ASP A 508 17.48 3.76 16.05
N LEU A 509 17.75 4.45 14.94
CA LEU A 509 16.72 5.04 14.10
C LEU A 509 15.70 3.99 13.61
N ILE A 510 16.15 2.77 13.40
CA ILE A 510 15.31 1.66 12.95
C ILE A 510 14.29 1.22 14.00
N ASP A 511 14.60 1.41 15.29
CA ASP A 511 13.73 1.07 16.42
C ASP A 511 12.82 2.24 16.81
N ALA A 512 12.92 3.36 16.08
CA ALA A 512 12.10 4.54 16.32
C ALA A 512 10.62 4.20 16.14
N LYS A 513 9.79 4.57 17.14
CA LYS A 513 8.35 4.38 17.05
C LYS A 513 7.72 5.47 16.20
N HIS A 514 6.92 5.05 15.24
CA HIS A 514 6.20 5.94 14.35
C HIS A 514 4.78 6.20 14.85
N PHE A 515 4.21 7.28 14.33
CA PHE A 515 2.82 7.64 14.58
C PHE A 515 2.06 7.68 13.26
N LEU A 516 1.01 6.88 13.12
CA LEU A 516 0.20 6.83 11.89
C LEU A 516 -1.24 7.26 12.18
N LEU A 517 -1.68 8.31 11.50
CA LEU A 517 -3.07 8.72 11.46
C LEU A 517 -3.74 8.19 10.21
N LEU A 518 -4.82 7.43 10.35
CA LEU A 518 -5.65 6.94 9.25
C LEU A 518 -7.00 7.66 9.25
N ILE A 519 -7.44 8.12 8.07
CA ILE A 519 -8.74 8.76 7.88
C ILE A 519 -9.50 7.97 6.82
N ASP A 520 -10.50 7.22 7.24
CA ASP A 520 -11.40 6.53 6.33
C ASP A 520 -12.50 7.48 5.86
N GLU A 521 -13.04 7.25 4.63
CA GLU A 521 -14.02 8.10 3.95
C GLU A 521 -13.63 9.59 4.03
N SER A 522 -12.35 9.87 3.79
CA SER A 522 -11.73 11.18 4.05
C SER A 522 -12.34 12.33 3.25
N HIS A 523 -13.02 12.07 2.13
CA HIS A 523 -13.76 13.07 1.37
C HIS A 523 -14.87 13.76 2.19
N ARG A 524 -15.35 13.14 3.27
CA ARG A 524 -16.32 13.76 4.19
C ARG A 524 -15.70 14.85 5.06
N THR A 525 -14.41 14.75 5.30
CA THR A 525 -13.65 15.65 6.19
C THR A 525 -12.73 16.57 5.40
N ILE A 526 -12.03 16.01 4.41
CA ILE A 526 -11.05 16.69 3.56
C ILE A 526 -11.71 17.00 2.23
N ASN A 527 -12.44 18.11 2.16
CA ASN A 527 -13.06 18.57 0.92
C ASN A 527 -13.11 20.11 0.88
N ARG A 528 -13.40 20.65 -0.27
CA ARG A 528 -13.43 22.11 -0.51
C ARG A 528 -14.46 22.90 0.31
N LYS A 529 -15.47 22.23 0.85
CA LYS A 529 -16.46 22.86 1.74
C LYS A 529 -15.93 22.99 3.17
N ASN A 530 -14.72 22.44 3.44
CA ASN A 530 -14.09 22.44 4.76
C ASN A 530 -12.60 22.84 4.64
N PRO A 531 -12.28 24.09 4.20
CA PRO A 531 -10.91 24.53 3.97
C PRO A 531 -10.05 24.49 5.24
N GLN A 532 -10.64 24.71 6.43
CA GLN A 532 -9.92 24.66 7.71
C GLN A 532 -9.40 23.25 8.02
N ALA A 533 -10.19 22.21 7.74
CA ALA A 533 -9.74 20.83 7.91
C ALA A 533 -8.65 20.47 6.88
N VAL A 534 -8.78 20.95 5.62
CA VAL A 534 -7.75 20.76 4.59
C VAL A 534 -6.43 21.42 5.03
N GLU A 535 -6.47 22.64 5.55
CA GLU A 535 -5.30 23.35 6.05
C GLU A 535 -4.64 22.60 7.21
N GLN A 536 -5.43 22.11 8.18
CA GLN A 536 -4.93 21.33 9.31
C GLN A 536 -4.23 20.04 8.85
N VAL A 537 -4.83 19.33 7.91
CA VAL A 537 -4.25 18.12 7.31
C VAL A 537 -2.97 18.44 6.53
N LEU A 538 -2.95 19.54 5.77
CA LEU A 538 -1.74 20.01 5.09
C LEU A 538 -0.60 20.32 6.06
N ASN A 539 -0.91 20.96 7.20
CA ASN A 539 0.08 21.25 8.23
C ASN A 539 0.61 19.95 8.86
N TYR A 540 -0.28 18.97 9.11
CA TYR A 540 0.12 17.65 9.58
C TYR A 540 1.09 16.98 8.60
N VAL A 541 0.75 16.92 7.33
CA VAL A 541 1.54 16.29 6.28
C VAL A 541 2.92 16.94 6.11
N ARG A 542 2.99 18.27 6.18
CA ARG A 542 4.25 19.03 6.04
C ARG A 542 5.19 18.88 7.22
N GLN A 543 4.66 18.78 8.41
CA GLN A 543 5.44 18.77 9.65
C GLN A 543 5.64 17.37 10.24
N GLY A 544 4.78 16.42 9.88
CA GLY A 544 4.70 15.09 10.49
C GLY A 544 6.04 14.35 10.49
N ARG A 545 6.82 14.45 9.41
CA ARG A 545 8.13 13.79 9.32
C ARG A 545 9.08 14.12 10.47
N LYS A 546 9.05 15.35 10.98
CA LYS A 546 9.88 15.78 12.13
C LYS A 546 9.56 14.99 13.40
N PHE A 547 8.35 14.45 13.48
CA PHE A 547 7.83 13.71 14.63
C PHE A 547 7.60 12.23 14.33
N TYR A 548 8.26 11.68 13.30
CA TYR A 548 8.06 10.29 12.83
C TYR A 548 6.59 9.97 12.54
N ALA A 549 5.82 10.99 12.11
CA ALA A 549 4.39 10.85 11.88
C ALA A 549 4.04 10.81 10.39
N GLY A 550 3.14 9.90 10.03
CA GLY A 550 2.55 9.74 8.71
C GLY A 550 1.03 9.87 8.76
N LEU A 551 0.45 10.20 7.63
CA LEU A 551 -0.99 10.30 7.45
C LEU A 551 -1.42 9.46 6.24
N GLY A 552 -2.41 8.58 6.45
CA GLY A 552 -3.09 7.85 5.40
C GLY A 552 -4.54 8.26 5.29
N PHE A 553 -4.99 8.55 4.08
CA PHE A 553 -6.40 8.88 3.87
C PHE A 553 -6.98 8.16 2.66
N ALA A 554 -8.21 7.66 2.84
CA ALA A 554 -8.91 6.85 1.85
C ALA A 554 -10.20 7.51 1.38
N SER A 555 -10.50 7.38 0.08
CA SER A 555 -11.77 7.80 -0.51
C SER A 555 -12.26 6.83 -1.58
N GLN A 556 -13.53 6.95 -1.93
CA GLN A 556 -14.13 6.12 -2.98
C GLN A 556 -13.78 6.63 -4.38
N ASP A 557 -13.75 7.93 -4.60
CA ASP A 557 -13.41 8.57 -5.87
C ASP A 557 -12.48 9.75 -5.60
N ILE A 558 -11.52 9.98 -6.49
CA ILE A 558 -10.65 11.15 -6.43
C ILE A 558 -11.44 12.44 -6.67
N ASN A 559 -12.51 12.38 -7.47
CA ASN A 559 -13.39 13.51 -7.75
C ASN A 559 -14.19 13.97 -6.52
N ASP A 560 -14.34 13.13 -5.49
CA ASP A 560 -14.98 13.51 -4.23
C ASP A 560 -14.20 14.64 -3.51
N PHE A 561 -12.90 14.67 -3.68
CA PHE A 561 -12.05 15.76 -3.18
C PHE A 561 -12.14 17.01 -4.05
N ILE A 562 -12.35 16.84 -5.37
CA ILE A 562 -12.30 17.90 -6.39
C ILE A 562 -13.61 17.92 -7.22
N PRO A 563 -14.79 18.20 -6.64
CA PRO A 563 -16.02 18.33 -7.43
C PRO A 563 -15.95 19.54 -8.40
N ALA A 564 -16.50 19.47 -9.61
CA ALA A 564 -16.44 20.51 -10.62
C ALA A 564 -17.04 21.87 -10.16
N GLY A 565 -16.43 23.00 -10.53
CA GLY A 565 -17.04 24.35 -10.48
C GLY A 565 -16.75 25.22 -9.25
N VAL A 566 -15.60 25.15 -8.57
CA VAL A 566 -15.30 25.94 -7.35
C VAL A 566 -13.90 26.60 -7.35
N ASN A 567 -13.69 27.56 -6.42
CA ASN A 567 -12.53 28.43 -6.26
C ASN A 567 -11.16 27.73 -6.47
N ALA A 568 -10.30 28.39 -7.22
CA ALA A 568 -8.95 27.94 -7.56
C ALA A 568 -8.08 27.63 -6.32
N ASP A 569 -8.22 28.38 -5.24
CA ASP A 569 -7.39 28.25 -4.04
C ASP A 569 -7.59 26.91 -3.31
N SER A 570 -8.85 26.49 -3.10
CA SER A 570 -9.14 25.21 -2.43
C SER A 570 -8.73 24.01 -3.29
N GLN A 571 -8.80 24.12 -4.61
CA GLN A 571 -8.30 23.09 -5.52
C GLN A 571 -6.78 22.98 -5.46
N GLN A 572 -6.08 24.11 -5.37
CA GLN A 572 -4.62 24.14 -5.23
C GLN A 572 -4.18 23.50 -3.90
N MET A 573 -4.91 23.73 -2.81
CA MET A 573 -4.62 23.09 -1.51
C MET A 573 -4.73 21.57 -1.57
N ILE A 574 -5.77 21.02 -2.20
CA ILE A 574 -5.98 19.57 -2.34
C ILE A 574 -4.93 18.97 -3.28
N ASN A 575 -4.61 19.62 -4.39
CA ASN A 575 -3.54 19.16 -5.27
C ASN A 575 -2.19 19.15 -4.54
N THR A 576 -1.94 20.16 -3.69
CA THR A 576 -0.75 20.19 -2.84
C THR A 576 -0.73 19.02 -1.86
N LEU A 577 -1.87 18.68 -1.25
CA LEU A 577 -2.00 17.54 -0.36
C LEU A 577 -1.65 16.22 -1.07
N PHE A 578 -2.17 16.01 -2.27
CA PHE A 578 -1.87 14.82 -3.07
C PHE A 578 -0.40 14.76 -3.49
N ALA A 579 0.20 15.91 -3.83
CA ALA A 579 1.63 15.99 -4.16
C ALA A 579 2.54 15.65 -2.96
N GLN A 580 2.08 15.87 -1.74
CA GLN A 580 2.83 15.52 -0.51
C GLN A 580 2.68 14.04 -0.11
N CYS A 581 1.83 13.26 -0.80
CA CYS A 581 1.72 11.82 -0.55
C CYS A 581 2.82 11.08 -1.29
N GLN A 582 3.70 10.43 -0.52
CA GLN A 582 4.77 9.58 -1.07
C GLN A 582 4.20 8.34 -1.76
N TYR A 583 3.19 7.74 -1.14
CA TYR A 583 2.56 6.50 -1.60
C TYR A 583 1.13 6.78 -2.04
N LYS A 584 0.76 6.32 -3.22
CA LYS A 584 -0.58 6.47 -3.76
C LYS A 584 -1.09 5.10 -4.22
N PHE A 585 -2.07 4.57 -3.53
CA PHE A 585 -2.69 3.28 -3.81
C PHE A 585 -3.95 3.49 -4.65
N LEU A 586 -3.95 2.98 -5.87
CA LEU A 586 -5.06 3.03 -6.81
C LEU A 586 -5.66 1.64 -6.96
N LEU A 587 -6.83 1.44 -6.39
CA LEU A 587 -7.69 0.29 -6.68
C LEU A 587 -8.59 0.63 -7.87
N LYS A 588 -9.42 -0.32 -8.27
CA LYS A 588 -10.37 -0.11 -9.38
C LYS A 588 -11.13 1.21 -9.27
N GLN A 589 -11.15 1.95 -10.38
CA GLN A 589 -11.89 3.20 -10.56
C GLN A 589 -12.68 3.17 -11.87
N ASP A 590 -13.70 4.03 -11.99
CA ASP A 590 -14.42 4.23 -13.26
C ASP A 590 -13.50 4.92 -14.28
N SER A 591 -13.68 4.58 -15.56
CA SER A 591 -12.90 5.20 -16.64
C SER A 591 -13.04 6.72 -16.71
N LYS A 592 -14.15 7.28 -16.21
CA LYS A 592 -14.39 8.74 -16.14
C LYS A 592 -13.47 9.43 -15.14
N ALA A 593 -12.95 8.73 -14.15
CA ALA A 593 -12.02 9.29 -13.16
C ALA A 593 -10.57 9.39 -13.68
N LEU A 594 -10.21 8.69 -14.77
CA LEU A 594 -8.84 8.64 -15.28
C LEU A 594 -8.18 9.99 -15.54
N PRO A 595 -8.85 10.98 -16.17
CA PRO A 595 -8.24 12.30 -16.37
C PRO A 595 -7.90 13.02 -15.06
N SER A 596 -8.76 12.89 -14.04
CA SER A 596 -8.54 13.47 -12.72
C SER A 596 -7.40 12.75 -11.98
N ILE A 597 -7.30 11.42 -12.13
CA ILE A 597 -6.21 10.62 -11.59
C ILE A 597 -4.89 11.02 -12.23
N ASP A 598 -4.80 11.06 -13.55
CA ASP A 598 -3.58 11.44 -14.28
C ASP A 598 -3.10 12.84 -13.88
N SER A 599 -4.02 13.81 -13.79
CA SER A 599 -3.73 15.16 -13.30
C SER A 599 -3.22 15.17 -11.85
N ALA A 600 -3.88 14.44 -10.94
CA ALA A 600 -3.51 14.40 -9.52
C ALA A 600 -2.16 13.69 -9.27
N PHE A 601 -1.78 12.78 -10.17
CA PHE A 601 -0.52 12.04 -10.12
C PHE A 601 0.59 12.71 -10.94
N GLY A 602 0.30 13.87 -11.60
CA GLY A 602 1.28 14.66 -12.34
C GLY A 602 1.94 13.90 -13.51
N GLY A 603 1.20 12.99 -14.16
CA GLY A 603 1.70 12.19 -15.28
C GLY A 603 2.71 11.10 -14.88
N SER A 604 2.76 10.71 -13.61
CA SER A 604 3.68 9.66 -13.13
C SER A 604 3.22 8.24 -13.48
N LEU A 605 2.00 8.08 -13.98
CA LEU A 605 1.46 6.82 -14.46
C LEU A 605 1.65 6.68 -15.96
N THR A 606 2.04 5.52 -16.43
CA THR A 606 2.10 5.20 -17.86
C THR A 606 0.69 5.04 -18.44
N GLN A 607 0.54 5.18 -19.77
CA GLN A 607 -0.74 4.95 -20.43
C GLN A 607 -1.28 3.52 -20.20
N SER A 608 -0.39 2.53 -20.11
CA SER A 608 -0.76 1.14 -19.81
C SER A 608 -1.30 0.99 -18.39
N GLU A 609 -0.67 1.63 -17.40
CA GLU A 609 -1.14 1.63 -16.02
C GLU A 609 -2.48 2.34 -15.87
N LEU A 610 -2.66 3.49 -16.53
CA LEU A 610 -3.96 4.19 -16.58
C LEU A 610 -5.05 3.30 -17.17
N ALA A 611 -4.77 2.62 -18.30
CA ALA A 611 -5.73 1.72 -18.94
C ALA A 611 -6.05 0.48 -18.07
N MET A 612 -5.15 0.07 -17.18
CA MET A 612 -5.32 -1.06 -16.27
C MET A 612 -6.30 -0.75 -15.12
N ILE A 613 -6.36 0.50 -14.63
CA ILE A 613 -7.14 0.88 -13.44
C ILE A 613 -8.61 0.42 -13.50
N PRO A 614 -9.37 0.63 -14.60
CA PRO A 614 -10.77 0.19 -14.67
C PRO A 614 -10.93 -1.35 -14.72
N THR A 615 -9.89 -2.07 -15.10
CA THR A 615 -9.91 -3.53 -15.25
C THR A 615 -9.47 -4.29 -14.01
N LEU A 616 -8.91 -3.60 -13.00
CA LEU A 616 -8.47 -4.21 -11.76
C LEU A 616 -9.60 -5.00 -11.08
N ASN A 617 -9.25 -6.16 -10.55
CA ASN A 617 -10.13 -6.98 -9.75
C ASN A 617 -10.10 -6.56 -8.27
N ARG A 618 -10.95 -7.17 -7.45
CA ARG A 618 -10.95 -6.96 -6.00
C ARG A 618 -9.60 -7.35 -5.39
N GLY A 619 -9.03 -6.43 -4.60
CA GLY A 619 -7.74 -6.60 -3.94
C GLY A 619 -6.53 -6.32 -4.85
N GLU A 620 -6.75 -6.02 -6.13
CA GLU A 620 -5.68 -5.58 -7.02
C GLU A 620 -5.50 -4.07 -6.92
N VAL A 621 -4.25 -3.63 -6.91
CA VAL A 621 -3.87 -2.24 -6.67
C VAL A 621 -2.64 -1.84 -7.48
N ILE A 622 -2.62 -0.62 -7.96
CA ILE A 622 -1.42 0.03 -8.48
C ILE A 622 -0.90 0.96 -7.39
N LEU A 623 0.29 0.69 -6.89
CA LEU A 623 1.02 1.55 -5.97
C LEU A 623 1.99 2.44 -6.75
N ASN A 624 1.75 3.73 -6.72
CA ASN A 624 2.72 4.73 -7.17
C ASN A 624 3.54 5.19 -5.97
N ILE A 625 4.84 4.98 -6.01
CA ILE A 625 5.81 5.53 -5.05
C ILE A 625 6.45 6.75 -5.71
N SER A 626 6.06 7.93 -5.26
CA SER A 626 6.46 9.20 -5.89
C SER A 626 7.97 9.34 -5.95
N GLY A 627 8.51 9.57 -7.16
CA GLY A 627 9.96 9.69 -7.38
C GLY A 627 10.75 8.38 -7.37
N ASP A 628 10.09 7.22 -7.24
CA ASP A 628 10.72 5.90 -7.26
C ASP A 628 10.13 5.05 -8.41
N LYS A 629 9.07 4.31 -8.18
CA LYS A 629 8.50 3.36 -9.14
C LYS A 629 7.00 3.15 -8.94
N ASN A 630 6.37 2.54 -9.96
CA ASN A 630 5.02 2.02 -9.87
C ASN A 630 5.06 0.49 -9.74
N VAL A 631 4.17 -0.06 -8.92
CA VAL A 631 4.05 -1.51 -8.72
C VAL A 631 2.58 -1.89 -8.73
N ALA A 632 2.17 -2.70 -9.71
CA ALA A 632 0.84 -3.30 -9.72
C ALA A 632 0.90 -4.64 -8.98
N PHE A 633 0.04 -4.84 -7.98
CA PHE A 633 0.06 -6.07 -7.17
C PHE A 633 -1.32 -6.43 -6.63
N LYS A 634 -1.46 -7.66 -6.20
CA LYS A 634 -2.64 -8.15 -5.49
C LYS A 634 -2.34 -8.22 -3.99
N VAL A 635 -3.16 -7.54 -3.21
CA VAL A 635 -3.09 -7.57 -1.74
C VAL A 635 -3.49 -8.96 -1.26
N GLU A 636 -2.64 -9.58 -0.47
CA GLU A 636 -2.92 -10.86 0.21
C GLU A 636 -3.18 -10.60 1.69
N ALA A 637 -4.23 -11.20 2.20
CA ALA A 637 -4.52 -11.29 3.62
C ALA A 637 -4.69 -12.75 4.00
N SER A 638 -4.02 -13.19 5.05
CA SER A 638 -4.17 -14.54 5.59
C SER A 638 -5.55 -14.74 6.22
N ASP A 639 -5.96 -15.98 6.42
CA ASP A 639 -7.22 -16.30 7.09
C ASP A 639 -7.26 -15.72 8.52
N ASP A 640 -6.12 -15.71 9.21
CA ASP A 640 -5.98 -15.10 10.53
C ASP A 640 -6.13 -13.58 10.49
N GLU A 641 -5.54 -12.90 9.50
CA GLU A 641 -5.74 -11.47 9.28
C GLU A 641 -7.20 -11.15 8.96
N LEU A 642 -7.84 -11.94 8.10
CA LEU A 642 -9.26 -11.77 7.75
C LEU A 642 -10.17 -11.95 8.97
N ALA A 643 -9.87 -12.89 9.86
CA ALA A 643 -10.58 -13.07 11.12
C ALA A 643 -10.44 -11.83 12.04
N VAL A 644 -9.23 -11.26 12.14
CA VAL A 644 -8.97 -10.01 12.88
C VAL A 644 -9.70 -8.82 12.25
N PHE A 645 -9.79 -8.76 10.92
CA PHE A 645 -10.46 -7.67 10.20
C PHE A 645 -12.00 -7.65 10.37
N GLY A 646 -12.58 -8.73 10.90
CA GLY A 646 -14.03 -8.82 11.15
C GLY A 646 -14.84 -9.24 9.93
N GLY A 647 -14.25 -10.03 9.06
CA GLY A 647 -14.90 -10.55 7.85
C GLY A 647 -15.03 -9.45 6.80
N GLY A 648 -14.13 -9.42 5.85
CA GLY A 648 -14.32 -8.67 4.62
C GLY A 648 -15.16 -9.53 3.67
N THR A 649 -16.44 -9.19 3.50
CA THR A 649 -17.26 -9.78 2.42
C THR A 649 -16.74 -9.32 1.05
#